data_7e6240f4684630b8143038b4f08aee02
#
_entry.id   7e6240f4684630b8143038b4f08aee02
#
_cell.length_a   1.000
_cell.length_b   1.000
_cell.length_c   1.000
_cell.angle_alpha   90.00
_cell.angle_beta   90.00
_cell.angle_gamma   90.00
#
_symmetry.space_group_name_H-M   'P 1'
#
loop_
_entity.id
_entity.type
_entity.pdbx_description
1 polymer ?
#
loop_
_entity_poly.entity_id
_entity_poly.type
_entity_poly.pdbx_seq_one_letter_code
_entity_poly.pdbx_strand_id
1 'polypeptide(L)'
;MLSPYRQGISEARTLGFLIDVLAEHGDRQAVLALQEEGAESWTYDELAAHVRQLAHGLTKAGVSPGDHVMLLAPSQPEWMVACLAVVGAGAVATPVDVQLGDEVLGRILDHSGAEFVFTTAEQVGRFERLDVMLRPRPILLDVGEEDPRSWRHLLATEDPHPELARPEPDETAALFYTSGTTGAPKGVPLSHANLAFQIEAILGANVVTENDHMLVPLPLHHVYPFVMGMLSPLTLGLTIVLPQSLTGPQLVRALNEGEVSVIVGVPRLYSALYAGIEERARSGGKIAAALFGASAGLSTWVRRKTGLDAGRVVMRPLRERLGPGLRILASGGAPLDQSLAQKLEGMGWRIVIGYGLTETAPLLALKRADGKKLGSVGQPMPGVDVRLDPSAVPGEDTRSEQSLTGEPYREGEILARGPGIFSGYLNLPVETEEVLTQDGWFRTRDLGHFDEDGYLYVTGRASTLIVTEGGKNIQPEEVEEAYLINPIIREIGVLQRDGRLVAVIMPDLDEIRRRTAEIDRSIRQAVEGVSDRLPSYQRISEYAITHLPLERTQLGKIRRHLLEERFDVAKSGGEGVGEAVGPIPIEEMPEADRELLENPAAREVWDLLARRYSDRHLTPDTSPQLDLGIDSLGWMDLTLEIDQSAGVELSEEAIGRIYTVRELLHEVAEQAEAGGSSVGQALPLEQPEAVLSEYQKRSLEPFGPVKTAAARGMFALNRVIAQKVFGMSIHGLEHLPREGSFVLTPNHVSSLDPGAIAAALDYRHLRHIYWAGRSDTAFSNPLKRLFGRLGHVVPIDSHRAVFSSLAFGAAVLKRQEKLVWFPEGHRSHTGELQPFRPGIGVLLDRFPVPVVPVFIRGTYEAMPPGKAWPRPKKLTITFGEPLDPRELEQQGEGEQPQDRIVQALFEHVAKLGSVRA
;
A
#
# COMPACT_ATOMS: atom_id res chain seq x y z
N MET A 1 -37.02 14.88 8.09
CA MET A 1 -37.59 13.74 8.84
C MET A 1 -36.40 12.86 9.22
N LEU A 2 -36.39 12.33 10.46
CA LEU A 2 -35.37 11.36 10.87
C LEU A 2 -35.57 10.10 10.02
N SER A 3 -34.50 9.45 9.56
CA SER A 3 -34.60 8.15 8.89
C SER A 3 -35.37 7.19 9.80
N PRO A 4 -36.33 6.38 9.28
CA PRO A 4 -37.07 5.41 10.09
C PRO A 4 -36.12 4.44 10.83
N TYR A 5 -34.98 4.12 10.24
CA TYR A 5 -33.95 3.28 10.85
C TYR A 5 -33.29 3.94 12.06
N ARG A 6 -33.09 5.26 12.05
CA ARG A 6 -32.61 5.99 13.23
C ARG A 6 -33.58 5.93 14.38
N GLN A 7 -34.86 6.10 14.13
CA GLN A 7 -35.86 6.01 15.18
C GLN A 7 -35.95 4.58 15.73
N GLY A 8 -35.98 3.58 14.85
CA GLY A 8 -36.06 2.17 15.27
C GLY A 8 -34.88 1.72 16.13
N ILE A 9 -33.62 2.06 15.76
CA ILE A 9 -32.45 1.70 16.57
C ILE A 9 -32.44 2.44 17.92
N SER A 10 -32.93 3.68 17.97
CA SER A 10 -33.05 4.47 19.20
C SER A 10 -34.08 3.88 20.18
N GLU A 11 -35.19 3.34 19.64
CA GLU A 11 -36.23 2.70 20.41
C GLU A 11 -35.84 1.30 20.88
N ALA A 12 -35.26 0.49 19.99
CA ALA A 12 -34.84 -0.90 20.29
C ALA A 12 -33.62 -0.96 21.20
N ARG A 13 -32.68 -0.06 21.04
CA ARG A 13 -31.40 0.04 21.78
C ARG A 13 -30.53 -1.26 21.73
N THR A 14 -30.81 -2.15 20.79
CA THR A 14 -30.06 -3.41 20.60
C THR A 14 -29.70 -3.63 19.15
N LEU A 15 -28.63 -4.40 18.89
CA LEU A 15 -28.22 -4.79 17.54
C LEU A 15 -29.19 -5.80 16.89
N GLY A 16 -30.13 -6.39 17.65
CA GLY A 16 -31.20 -7.20 17.09
C GLY A 16 -32.03 -6.44 16.05
N PHE A 17 -32.30 -5.15 16.29
CA PHE A 17 -32.96 -4.29 15.33
C PHE A 17 -32.23 -4.21 13.99
N LEU A 18 -30.88 -4.10 14.00
CA LEU A 18 -30.07 -4.08 12.78
C LEU A 18 -30.29 -5.37 11.97
N ILE A 19 -30.28 -6.54 12.64
CA ILE A 19 -30.46 -7.84 11.97
C ILE A 19 -31.87 -7.94 11.36
N ASP A 20 -32.88 -7.38 12.02
CA ASP A 20 -34.24 -7.34 11.50
C ASP A 20 -34.35 -6.44 10.26
N VAL A 21 -33.69 -5.29 10.29
CA VAL A 21 -33.68 -4.31 9.16
C VAL A 21 -32.94 -4.82 7.93
N LEU A 22 -31.97 -5.75 8.04
CA LEU A 22 -31.28 -6.30 6.88
C LEU A 22 -32.25 -6.79 5.81
N ALA A 23 -33.28 -7.56 6.22
CA ALA A 23 -34.29 -8.09 5.28
C ALA A 23 -35.17 -6.99 4.65
N GLU A 24 -35.29 -5.81 5.27
CA GLU A 24 -36.08 -4.69 4.68
C GLU A 24 -35.41 -4.08 3.46
N HIS A 25 -34.10 -4.26 3.31
CA HIS A 25 -33.35 -3.75 2.16
C HIS A 25 -33.44 -4.65 0.92
N GLY A 26 -33.93 -5.89 1.04
CA GLY A 26 -34.29 -6.80 -0.04
C GLY A 26 -33.11 -7.21 -0.93
N ASP A 27 -33.30 -7.15 -2.21
CA ASP A 27 -32.34 -7.56 -3.25
C ASP A 27 -31.20 -6.55 -3.50
N ARG A 28 -31.14 -5.45 -2.71
CA ARG A 28 -30.03 -4.49 -2.81
C ARG A 28 -28.70 -5.18 -2.49
N GLN A 29 -27.64 -4.75 -3.16
CA GLN A 29 -26.30 -5.22 -2.88
C GLN A 29 -25.84 -4.76 -1.48
N ALA A 30 -25.55 -5.70 -0.59
CA ALA A 30 -25.04 -5.44 0.76
C ALA A 30 -23.53 -5.38 0.77
N VAL A 31 -22.87 -6.37 0.13
CA VAL A 31 -21.41 -6.50 0.13
C VAL A 31 -20.94 -6.80 -1.28
N LEU A 32 -19.85 -6.15 -1.67
CA LEU A 32 -19.04 -6.44 -2.86
C LEU A 32 -17.61 -6.69 -2.41
N ALA A 33 -17.19 -7.94 -2.38
CA ALA A 33 -15.83 -8.33 -2.04
C ALA A 33 -15.03 -8.57 -3.32
N LEU A 34 -14.01 -7.75 -3.57
CA LEU A 34 -13.14 -7.93 -4.73
C LEU A 34 -12.17 -9.08 -4.48
N GLN A 35 -12.11 -9.99 -5.42
CA GLN A 35 -11.21 -11.13 -5.43
C GLN A 35 -10.12 -10.93 -6.49
N GLU A 36 -9.18 -11.84 -6.57
CA GLU A 36 -8.10 -11.81 -7.55
C GLU A 36 -8.64 -11.76 -8.98
N GLU A 37 -9.57 -12.65 -9.30
CA GLU A 37 -10.35 -12.61 -10.52
C GLU A 37 -11.84 -12.41 -10.21
N GLY A 38 -12.39 -11.26 -10.60
CA GLY A 38 -13.80 -10.94 -10.41
C GLY A 38 -14.13 -10.33 -9.06
N ALA A 39 -15.37 -10.49 -8.64
CA ALA A 39 -15.89 -9.99 -7.37
C ALA A 39 -17.02 -10.89 -6.87
N GLU A 40 -17.08 -11.10 -5.59
CA GLU A 40 -18.19 -11.78 -4.92
C GLU A 40 -19.19 -10.73 -4.44
N SER A 41 -20.45 -10.92 -4.77
CA SER A 41 -21.53 -10.00 -4.45
C SER A 41 -22.61 -10.69 -3.65
N TRP A 42 -22.98 -10.09 -2.52
CA TRP A 42 -24.07 -10.56 -1.66
C TRP A 42 -25.16 -9.50 -1.56
N THR A 43 -26.39 -9.94 -1.66
CA THR A 43 -27.57 -9.09 -1.42
C THR A 43 -27.89 -9.00 0.07
N TYR A 44 -28.71 -8.05 0.46
CA TYR A 44 -29.22 -7.94 1.83
C TYR A 44 -30.08 -9.14 2.22
N ASP A 45 -30.89 -9.67 1.31
CA ASP A 45 -31.69 -10.88 1.55
C ASP A 45 -30.81 -12.09 1.82
N GLU A 46 -29.73 -12.30 1.04
CA GLU A 46 -28.77 -13.39 1.26
C GLU A 46 -28.06 -13.22 2.61
N LEU A 47 -27.60 -11.99 2.90
CA LEU A 47 -26.92 -11.68 4.15
C LEU A 47 -27.85 -11.95 5.36
N ALA A 48 -29.08 -11.47 5.31
CA ALA A 48 -30.09 -11.66 6.37
C ALA A 48 -30.42 -13.14 6.58
N ALA A 49 -30.58 -13.90 5.50
CA ALA A 49 -30.85 -15.34 5.56
C ALA A 49 -29.70 -16.10 6.23
N HIS A 50 -28.46 -15.87 5.79
CA HIS A 50 -27.28 -16.51 6.37
C HIS A 50 -27.10 -16.15 7.84
N VAL A 51 -27.25 -14.88 8.22
CA VAL A 51 -27.15 -14.42 9.62
C VAL A 51 -28.16 -15.16 10.51
N ARG A 52 -29.44 -15.23 10.10
CA ARG A 52 -30.48 -15.91 10.89
C ARG A 52 -30.26 -17.40 10.99
N GLN A 53 -29.93 -18.06 9.88
CA GLN A 53 -29.66 -19.50 9.85
C GLN A 53 -28.44 -19.86 10.69
N LEU A 54 -27.36 -19.09 10.56
CA LEU A 54 -26.13 -19.32 11.33
C LEU A 54 -26.35 -19.06 12.85
N ALA A 55 -27.10 -18.02 13.23
CA ALA A 55 -27.44 -17.76 14.63
C ALA A 55 -28.17 -18.95 15.25
N HIS A 56 -29.17 -19.50 14.54
CA HIS A 56 -29.86 -20.71 14.96
C HIS A 56 -28.95 -21.94 15.04
N GLY A 57 -28.08 -22.11 14.04
CA GLY A 57 -27.09 -23.19 14.03
C GLY A 57 -26.11 -23.11 15.20
N LEU A 58 -25.66 -21.94 15.58
CA LEU A 58 -24.79 -21.71 16.73
C LEU A 58 -25.49 -22.13 18.03
N THR A 59 -26.76 -21.74 18.22
CA THR A 59 -27.55 -22.15 19.39
C THR A 59 -27.69 -23.67 19.44
N LYS A 60 -27.95 -24.33 18.30
CA LYS A 60 -28.00 -25.82 18.24
C LYS A 60 -26.63 -26.46 18.52
N ALA A 61 -25.52 -25.80 18.14
CA ALA A 61 -24.15 -26.25 18.40
C ALA A 61 -23.74 -26.11 19.87
N GLY A 62 -24.59 -25.44 20.69
CA GLY A 62 -24.39 -25.27 22.11
C GLY A 62 -23.92 -23.89 22.55
N VAL A 63 -23.89 -22.90 21.64
CA VAL A 63 -23.66 -21.50 22.02
C VAL A 63 -24.87 -20.95 22.76
N SER A 64 -24.63 -20.41 23.93
CA SER A 64 -25.64 -19.85 24.84
C SER A 64 -25.55 -18.30 24.88
N PRO A 65 -26.63 -17.60 25.23
CA PRO A 65 -26.55 -16.15 25.46
C PRO A 65 -25.47 -15.80 26.48
N GLY A 66 -24.66 -14.79 26.13
CA GLY A 66 -23.52 -14.33 26.93
C GLY A 66 -22.20 -15.08 26.70
N ASP A 67 -22.21 -16.21 25.99
CA ASP A 67 -20.96 -16.89 25.61
C ASP A 67 -20.11 -16.03 24.68
N HIS A 68 -18.80 -16.01 24.91
CA HIS A 68 -17.88 -15.34 23.99
C HIS A 68 -17.55 -16.24 22.81
N VAL A 69 -17.71 -15.72 21.60
CA VAL A 69 -17.33 -16.41 20.35
C VAL A 69 -16.27 -15.58 19.63
N MET A 70 -15.07 -16.16 19.49
CA MET A 70 -13.95 -15.47 18.86
C MET A 70 -14.10 -15.41 17.35
N LEU A 71 -13.69 -14.28 16.73
CA LEU A 71 -13.59 -14.10 15.27
C LEU A 71 -12.14 -13.81 14.92
N LEU A 72 -11.38 -14.81 14.48
CA LEU A 72 -9.98 -14.76 14.09
C LEU A 72 -9.86 -15.08 12.59
N ALA A 73 -10.29 -14.16 11.75
CA ALA A 73 -10.23 -14.28 10.28
C ALA A 73 -10.10 -12.90 9.63
N PRO A 74 -9.59 -12.83 8.39
CA PRO A 74 -9.60 -11.61 7.59
C PRO A 74 -11.02 -11.07 7.38
N SER A 75 -11.12 -9.77 7.04
CA SER A 75 -12.40 -9.15 6.69
C SER A 75 -12.92 -9.69 5.36
N GLN A 76 -14.04 -10.38 5.41
CA GLN A 76 -14.72 -11.02 4.26
C GLN A 76 -16.23 -11.10 4.54
N PRO A 77 -17.10 -11.36 3.54
CA PRO A 77 -18.54 -11.41 3.76
C PRO A 77 -18.95 -12.41 4.84
N GLU A 78 -18.34 -13.59 4.86
CA GLU A 78 -18.59 -14.65 5.87
C GLU A 78 -18.24 -14.20 7.29
N TRP A 79 -17.21 -13.35 7.44
CA TRP A 79 -16.87 -12.76 8.74
C TRP A 79 -17.99 -11.87 9.26
N MET A 80 -18.61 -11.07 8.37
CA MET A 80 -19.75 -10.22 8.73
C MET A 80 -20.97 -11.05 9.15
N VAL A 81 -21.27 -12.12 8.40
CA VAL A 81 -22.32 -13.09 8.76
C VAL A 81 -22.05 -13.71 10.10
N ALA A 82 -20.83 -14.24 10.32
CA ALA A 82 -20.45 -14.86 11.59
C ALA A 82 -20.62 -13.90 12.77
N CYS A 83 -20.14 -12.67 12.62
CA CYS A 83 -20.25 -11.65 13.66
C CYS A 83 -21.73 -11.33 14.02
N LEU A 84 -22.55 -11.05 13.01
CA LEU A 84 -23.97 -10.74 13.23
C LEU A 84 -24.76 -11.96 13.72
N ALA A 85 -24.39 -13.16 13.30
CA ALA A 85 -25.01 -14.41 13.77
C ALA A 85 -24.70 -14.68 15.26
N VAL A 86 -23.47 -14.42 15.71
CA VAL A 86 -23.09 -14.50 17.13
C VAL A 86 -23.96 -13.55 17.94
N VAL A 87 -24.09 -12.30 17.50
CA VAL A 87 -24.98 -11.31 18.14
C VAL A 87 -26.45 -11.75 18.10
N GLY A 88 -26.88 -12.33 16.97
CA GLY A 88 -28.23 -12.85 16.77
C GLY A 88 -28.55 -14.08 17.65
N ALA A 89 -27.53 -14.82 18.05
CA ALA A 89 -27.64 -15.91 19.03
C ALA A 89 -27.64 -15.42 20.48
N GLY A 90 -27.49 -14.12 20.74
CA GLY A 90 -27.36 -13.51 22.05
C GLY A 90 -25.97 -13.69 22.68
N ALA A 91 -25.00 -14.13 21.90
CA ALA A 91 -23.63 -14.32 22.32
C ALA A 91 -22.77 -13.07 22.05
N VAL A 92 -21.57 -13.02 22.61
CA VAL A 92 -20.64 -11.89 22.54
C VAL A 92 -19.64 -12.11 21.40
N ALA A 93 -19.70 -11.27 20.38
CA ALA A 93 -18.71 -11.28 19.32
C ALA A 93 -17.36 -10.78 19.84
N THR A 94 -16.30 -11.58 19.69
CA THR A 94 -14.94 -11.24 20.14
C THR A 94 -13.98 -11.16 18.95
N PRO A 95 -13.97 -10.01 18.23
CA PRO A 95 -13.10 -9.81 17.08
C PRO A 95 -11.63 -9.73 17.50
N VAL A 96 -10.76 -10.49 16.84
CA VAL A 96 -9.33 -10.57 17.16
C VAL A 96 -8.50 -10.47 15.87
N ASP A 97 -7.35 -9.80 15.97
CA ASP A 97 -6.42 -9.63 14.87
C ASP A 97 -5.71 -10.94 14.53
N VAL A 98 -5.76 -11.35 13.26
CA VAL A 98 -5.07 -12.54 12.73
C VAL A 98 -3.55 -12.47 12.85
N GLN A 99 -2.99 -11.26 12.94
CA GLN A 99 -1.53 -11.02 12.99
C GLN A 99 -0.96 -11.04 14.41
N LEU A 100 -1.79 -11.26 15.45
CA LEU A 100 -1.28 -11.36 16.81
C LEU A 100 -0.36 -12.58 16.95
N GLY A 101 0.71 -12.41 17.72
CA GLY A 101 1.58 -13.52 18.09
C GLY A 101 0.83 -14.56 18.98
N ASP A 102 1.25 -15.81 18.92
CA ASP A 102 0.60 -16.94 19.59
C ASP A 102 0.47 -16.74 21.10
N GLU A 103 1.47 -16.16 21.77
CA GLU A 103 1.42 -15.84 23.20
C GLU A 103 0.29 -14.86 23.55
N VAL A 104 0.12 -13.80 22.76
CA VAL A 104 -0.93 -12.79 22.98
C VAL A 104 -2.30 -13.39 22.68
N LEU A 105 -2.39 -14.18 21.61
CA LEU A 105 -3.62 -14.89 21.24
C LEU A 105 -4.05 -15.86 22.36
N GLY A 106 -3.12 -16.63 22.91
CA GLY A 106 -3.39 -17.54 24.03
C GLY A 106 -3.94 -16.79 25.26
N ARG A 107 -3.33 -15.66 25.63
CA ARG A 107 -3.81 -14.81 26.72
C ARG A 107 -5.23 -14.27 26.48
N ILE A 108 -5.55 -13.88 25.24
CA ILE A 108 -6.90 -13.41 24.87
C ILE A 108 -7.91 -14.55 24.97
N LEU A 109 -7.56 -15.76 24.52
CA LEU A 109 -8.42 -16.94 24.62
C LEU A 109 -8.74 -17.27 26.06
N ASP A 110 -7.74 -17.36 26.93
CA ASP A 110 -7.91 -17.65 28.35
C ASP A 110 -8.70 -16.55 29.07
N HIS A 111 -8.46 -15.28 28.71
CA HIS A 111 -9.15 -14.14 29.34
C HIS A 111 -10.61 -14.03 28.88
N SER A 112 -10.90 -14.26 27.58
CA SER A 112 -12.27 -14.24 27.07
C SER A 112 -13.05 -15.49 27.41
N GLY A 113 -12.40 -16.64 27.59
CA GLY A 113 -13.04 -17.92 27.78
C GLY A 113 -13.83 -18.42 26.56
N ALA A 114 -13.46 -17.98 25.34
CA ALA A 114 -14.17 -18.32 24.13
C ALA A 114 -14.05 -19.82 23.81
N GLU A 115 -15.17 -20.52 23.78
CA GLU A 115 -15.25 -21.96 23.45
C GLU A 115 -15.37 -22.22 21.96
N PHE A 116 -15.81 -21.24 21.18
CA PHE A 116 -15.94 -21.31 19.73
C PHE A 116 -15.10 -20.21 19.07
N VAL A 117 -14.51 -20.54 17.91
CA VAL A 117 -13.78 -19.59 17.11
C VAL A 117 -14.14 -19.72 15.62
N PHE A 118 -14.59 -18.64 15.02
CA PHE A 118 -14.64 -18.51 13.58
C PHE A 118 -13.25 -18.14 13.07
N THR A 119 -12.72 -18.95 12.15
CA THR A 119 -11.34 -18.81 11.67
C THR A 119 -11.18 -19.30 10.22
N THR A 120 -9.97 -19.33 9.70
CA THR A 120 -9.62 -19.90 8.40
C THR A 120 -8.84 -21.20 8.56
N ALA A 121 -8.79 -22.00 7.51
CA ALA A 121 -8.03 -23.26 7.48
C ALA A 121 -6.54 -23.03 7.82
N GLU A 122 -5.98 -21.93 7.32
CA GLU A 122 -4.60 -21.51 7.60
C GLU A 122 -4.33 -21.28 9.09
N GLN A 123 -5.29 -20.70 9.82
CA GLN A 123 -5.11 -20.32 11.22
C GLN A 123 -5.34 -21.47 12.20
N VAL A 124 -6.00 -22.57 11.78
CA VAL A 124 -6.38 -23.69 12.67
C VAL A 124 -5.19 -24.28 13.40
N GLY A 125 -4.07 -24.49 12.71
CA GLY A 125 -2.87 -25.10 13.29
C GLY A 125 -2.26 -24.31 14.45
N ARG A 126 -2.59 -23.00 14.55
CA ARG A 126 -2.13 -22.17 15.67
C ARG A 126 -2.74 -22.63 17.00
N PHE A 127 -4.04 -22.96 17.01
CA PHE A 127 -4.76 -23.39 18.22
C PHE A 127 -4.22 -24.71 18.78
N GLU A 128 -3.60 -25.54 17.95
CA GLU A 128 -2.97 -26.79 18.40
C GLU A 128 -1.67 -26.52 19.18
N ARG A 129 -0.96 -25.44 18.84
CA ARG A 129 0.31 -25.04 19.46
C ARG A 129 0.14 -24.20 20.72
N LEU A 130 -1.02 -23.56 20.88
CA LEU A 130 -1.26 -22.68 22.04
C LEU A 130 -1.30 -23.48 23.34
N ASP A 131 -0.64 -22.95 24.38
CA ASP A 131 -0.77 -23.39 25.76
C ASP A 131 -1.92 -22.60 26.42
N VAL A 132 -3.14 -23.13 26.30
CA VAL A 132 -4.38 -22.48 26.75
C VAL A 132 -5.17 -23.45 27.61
N MET A 133 -5.92 -22.89 28.60
CA MET A 133 -6.75 -23.68 29.53
C MET A 133 -7.88 -24.41 28.80
N LEU A 134 -8.49 -23.77 27.79
CA LEU A 134 -9.59 -24.33 27.01
C LEU A 134 -9.27 -24.19 25.52
N ARG A 135 -9.23 -25.31 24.80
CA ARG A 135 -9.08 -25.30 23.34
C ARG A 135 -10.40 -24.97 22.68
N PRO A 136 -10.47 -23.89 21.87
CA PRO A 136 -11.71 -23.52 21.21
C PRO A 136 -12.05 -24.50 20.09
N ARG A 137 -13.35 -24.61 19.77
CA ARG A 137 -13.87 -25.39 18.64
C ARG A 137 -13.83 -24.52 17.38
N PRO A 138 -12.99 -24.84 16.38
CA PRO A 138 -12.89 -24.01 15.18
C PRO A 138 -14.07 -24.25 14.24
N ILE A 139 -14.61 -23.16 13.69
CA ILE A 139 -15.60 -23.09 12.62
C ILE A 139 -14.93 -22.34 11.47
N LEU A 140 -14.78 -23.01 10.32
CA LEU A 140 -14.01 -22.47 9.18
C LEU A 140 -14.89 -21.65 8.24
N LEU A 141 -14.43 -20.46 7.89
CA LEU A 141 -15.12 -19.52 7.04
C LEU A 141 -14.75 -19.70 5.55
N ASP A 142 -13.55 -20.18 5.24
CA ASP A 142 -12.93 -20.23 3.92
C ASP A 142 -12.97 -21.60 3.23
N VAL A 143 -13.72 -22.56 3.77
CA VAL A 143 -13.85 -23.92 3.23
C VAL A 143 -15.28 -24.23 2.82
N GLY A 144 -15.41 -25.13 1.82
CA GLY A 144 -16.70 -25.63 1.37
C GLY A 144 -17.34 -26.67 2.30
N GLU A 145 -18.47 -27.26 1.89
CA GLU A 145 -19.21 -28.26 2.67
C GLU A 145 -18.48 -29.60 2.79
N GLU A 146 -17.38 -29.81 2.08
CA GLU A 146 -16.54 -31.01 2.19
C GLU A 146 -15.77 -31.09 3.53
N ASP A 147 -15.49 -29.96 4.18
CA ASP A 147 -14.88 -29.95 5.51
C ASP A 147 -15.98 -29.93 6.59
N PRO A 148 -15.99 -30.88 7.52
CA PRO A 148 -17.01 -30.96 8.57
C PRO A 148 -17.00 -29.75 9.53
N ARG A 149 -15.95 -28.93 9.52
CA ARG A 149 -15.82 -27.71 10.32
C ARG A 149 -16.35 -26.47 9.60
N SER A 150 -16.81 -26.60 8.34
CA SER A 150 -17.36 -25.48 7.58
C SER A 150 -18.56 -24.84 8.27
N TRP A 151 -18.58 -23.52 8.33
CA TRP A 151 -19.70 -22.74 8.84
C TRP A 151 -21.01 -23.05 8.09
N ARG A 152 -20.91 -23.52 6.84
CA ARG A 152 -22.08 -23.87 6.00
C ARG A 152 -22.89 -25.03 6.58
N HIS A 153 -22.27 -25.93 7.34
CA HIS A 153 -22.99 -27.01 8.05
C HIS A 153 -23.92 -26.49 9.15
N LEU A 154 -23.64 -25.31 9.66
CA LEU A 154 -24.50 -24.66 10.66
C LEU A 154 -25.71 -23.93 10.03
N LEU A 155 -25.75 -23.76 8.70
CA LEU A 155 -26.89 -23.16 7.99
C LEU A 155 -28.08 -24.13 7.82
N ALA A 156 -27.87 -25.43 8.04
CA ALA A 156 -28.90 -26.43 7.86
C ALA A 156 -30.04 -26.27 8.88
N THR A 157 -31.13 -25.65 8.50
CA THR A 157 -32.35 -25.50 9.29
C THR A 157 -33.58 -25.71 8.41
N GLU A 158 -34.61 -26.32 8.96
CA GLU A 158 -35.92 -26.48 8.30
C GLU A 158 -36.76 -25.18 8.37
N ASP A 159 -36.42 -24.30 9.30
CA ASP A 159 -37.08 -22.99 9.46
C ASP A 159 -36.33 -21.92 8.66
N PRO A 160 -36.93 -21.34 7.62
CA PRO A 160 -36.31 -20.28 6.85
C PRO A 160 -36.17 -18.94 7.63
N HIS A 161 -36.91 -18.75 8.72
CA HIS A 161 -36.93 -17.53 9.52
C HIS A 161 -36.88 -17.85 11.04
N PRO A 162 -35.80 -18.46 11.53
CA PRO A 162 -35.68 -18.80 12.94
C PRO A 162 -35.70 -17.56 13.83
N GLU A 163 -36.32 -17.68 14.98
CA GLU A 163 -36.31 -16.60 15.99
C GLU A 163 -34.89 -16.35 16.49
N LEU A 164 -34.52 -15.09 16.59
CA LEU A 164 -33.27 -14.62 17.15
C LEU A 164 -33.40 -14.41 18.64
N ALA A 165 -32.28 -14.47 19.34
CA ALA A 165 -32.22 -14.04 20.74
C ALA A 165 -32.60 -12.55 20.86
N ARG A 166 -33.18 -12.18 21.96
CA ARG A 166 -33.54 -10.79 22.28
C ARG A 166 -32.77 -10.34 23.51
N PRO A 167 -31.51 -9.96 23.37
CA PRO A 167 -30.69 -9.50 24.48
C PRO A 167 -31.21 -8.18 25.03
N GLU A 168 -30.97 -7.95 26.33
CA GLU A 168 -31.23 -6.66 26.95
C GLU A 168 -30.21 -5.60 26.48
N PRO A 169 -30.60 -4.31 26.48
CA PRO A 169 -29.69 -3.24 25.98
C PRO A 169 -28.33 -3.17 26.68
N ASP A 170 -28.27 -3.49 27.94
CA ASP A 170 -27.05 -3.41 28.75
C ASP A 170 -26.19 -4.68 28.70
N GLU A 171 -26.66 -5.75 28.05
CA GLU A 171 -25.86 -6.94 27.80
C GLU A 171 -24.74 -6.65 26.78
N THR A 172 -23.59 -7.33 26.94
CA THR A 172 -22.43 -7.18 26.06
C THR A 172 -22.72 -7.77 24.68
N ALA A 173 -22.58 -6.99 23.64
CA ALA A 173 -22.72 -7.41 22.24
C ALA A 173 -21.38 -7.78 21.61
N ALA A 174 -20.32 -7.06 21.97
CA ALA A 174 -18.97 -7.28 21.42
C ALA A 174 -17.89 -7.02 22.48
N LEU A 175 -16.80 -7.81 22.42
CA LEU A 175 -15.63 -7.67 23.27
C LEU A 175 -14.41 -7.37 22.41
N PHE A 176 -13.89 -6.14 22.51
CA PHE A 176 -12.67 -5.73 21.81
C PHE A 176 -11.45 -5.81 22.72
N TYR A 177 -10.30 -6.08 22.15
CA TYR A 177 -9.03 -6.05 22.87
C TYR A 177 -8.16 -4.88 22.43
N THR A 178 -7.66 -4.11 23.39
CA THR A 178 -6.73 -3.00 23.16
C THR A 178 -5.36 -3.33 23.73
N SER A 179 -4.29 -2.91 23.04
CA SER A 179 -2.93 -2.99 23.59
C SER A 179 -2.80 -2.01 24.74
N GLY A 180 -2.78 -2.52 25.96
CA GLY A 180 -2.52 -1.71 27.17
C GLY A 180 -1.10 -1.11 27.14
N THR A 181 -0.90 0.03 27.78
CA THR A 181 0.42 0.62 28.02
C THR A 181 1.37 -0.28 28.80
N THR A 182 0.85 -1.27 29.50
CA THR A 182 1.58 -2.29 30.30
C THR A 182 1.88 -3.57 29.52
N GLY A 183 1.54 -3.65 28.22
CA GLY A 183 1.82 -4.79 27.38
C GLY A 183 0.80 -5.93 27.36
N ALA A 184 -0.07 -6.05 28.40
CA ALA A 184 -1.15 -7.05 28.41
C ALA A 184 -2.42 -6.48 27.75
N PRO A 185 -3.09 -7.23 26.84
CA PRO A 185 -4.33 -6.78 26.23
C PRO A 185 -5.44 -6.61 27.27
N LYS A 186 -6.19 -5.49 27.17
CA LYS A 186 -7.37 -5.22 28.00
C LYS A 186 -8.64 -5.48 27.20
N GLY A 187 -9.55 -6.26 27.75
CA GLY A 187 -10.87 -6.51 27.16
C GLY A 187 -11.82 -5.35 27.41
N VAL A 188 -12.37 -4.78 26.34
CA VAL A 188 -13.34 -3.67 26.35
C VAL A 188 -14.70 -4.23 25.94
N PRO A 189 -15.60 -4.58 26.88
CA PRO A 189 -16.95 -5.00 26.57
C PRO A 189 -17.79 -3.79 26.14
N LEU A 190 -18.45 -3.91 25.00
CA LEU A 190 -19.40 -2.93 24.49
C LEU A 190 -20.80 -3.54 24.50
N SER A 191 -21.73 -2.88 25.18
CA SER A 191 -23.11 -3.33 25.25
C SER A 191 -23.87 -3.06 23.95
N HIS A 192 -25.02 -3.73 23.81
CA HIS A 192 -25.94 -3.43 22.71
C HIS A 192 -26.33 -1.95 22.70
N ALA A 193 -26.59 -1.35 23.85
CA ALA A 193 -26.93 0.06 23.97
C ALA A 193 -25.78 0.99 23.56
N ASN A 194 -24.52 0.67 23.90
CA ASN A 194 -23.37 1.47 23.48
C ASN A 194 -23.28 1.53 21.94
N LEU A 195 -23.39 0.39 21.27
CA LEU A 195 -23.28 0.29 19.82
C LEU A 195 -24.52 0.88 19.12
N ALA A 196 -25.72 0.64 19.63
CA ALA A 196 -26.96 1.21 19.10
C ALA A 196 -26.96 2.75 19.16
N PHE A 197 -26.51 3.34 20.27
CA PHE A 197 -26.32 4.78 20.40
C PHE A 197 -25.35 5.33 19.35
N GLN A 198 -24.25 4.66 19.10
CA GLN A 198 -23.29 5.10 18.08
C GLN A 198 -23.89 5.06 16.68
N ILE A 199 -24.59 3.98 16.34
CA ILE A 199 -25.30 3.89 15.06
C ILE A 199 -26.29 5.04 14.93
N GLU A 200 -27.13 5.28 15.92
CA GLU A 200 -28.10 6.38 15.94
C GLU A 200 -27.42 7.73 15.73
N ALA A 201 -26.32 8.00 16.44
CA ALA A 201 -25.60 9.26 16.35
C ALA A 201 -24.97 9.47 14.96
N ILE A 202 -24.41 8.41 14.35
CA ILE A 202 -23.83 8.44 12.99
C ILE A 202 -24.92 8.68 11.94
N LEU A 203 -26.06 7.98 12.04
CA LEU A 203 -27.20 8.19 11.15
C LEU A 203 -27.74 9.63 11.27
N GLY A 204 -27.76 10.17 12.51
CA GLY A 204 -28.13 11.55 12.78
C GLY A 204 -27.21 12.61 12.21
N ALA A 205 -25.96 12.28 11.94
CA ALA A 205 -25.01 13.19 11.33
C ALA A 205 -25.33 13.47 9.84
N ASN A 206 -26.11 12.62 9.17
CA ASN A 206 -26.52 12.72 7.77
C ASN A 206 -25.33 12.95 6.79
N VAL A 207 -24.23 12.25 7.02
CA VAL A 207 -23.03 12.34 6.19
C VAL A 207 -23.15 11.48 4.93
N VAL A 208 -23.78 10.32 5.06
CA VAL A 208 -23.99 9.32 4.02
C VAL A 208 -25.48 9.08 3.78
N THR A 209 -25.80 8.52 2.64
CA THR A 209 -27.17 8.18 2.19
C THR A 209 -27.23 6.74 1.75
N GLU A 210 -28.41 6.18 1.64
CA GLU A 210 -28.66 4.81 1.18
C GLU A 210 -28.12 4.46 -0.22
N ASN A 211 -27.77 5.47 -1.03
CA ASN A 211 -27.19 5.29 -2.36
C ASN A 211 -25.67 5.37 -2.36
N ASP A 212 -25.03 5.42 -1.20
CA ASP A 212 -23.60 5.46 -1.11
C ASP A 212 -23.01 4.04 -1.08
N HIS A 213 -21.84 3.89 -1.74
CA HIS A 213 -21.02 2.71 -1.67
C HIS A 213 -19.80 3.03 -0.82
N MET A 214 -19.57 2.22 0.20
CA MET A 214 -18.55 2.48 1.21
C MET A 214 -17.38 1.51 1.10
N LEU A 215 -16.21 2.02 0.73
CA LEU A 215 -14.97 1.24 0.75
C LEU A 215 -14.48 1.10 2.19
N VAL A 216 -14.28 -0.15 2.63
CA VAL A 216 -13.78 -0.50 3.97
C VAL A 216 -12.46 -1.27 3.84
N PRO A 217 -11.33 -0.54 3.73
CA PRO A 217 -10.01 -1.17 3.61
C PRO A 217 -9.40 -1.53 4.96
N LEU A 218 -10.04 -1.14 6.06
CA LEU A 218 -9.56 -1.37 7.42
C LEU A 218 -10.12 -2.69 7.97
N PRO A 219 -9.33 -3.41 8.80
CA PRO A 219 -9.77 -4.66 9.40
C PRO A 219 -10.95 -4.47 10.35
N LEU A 220 -12.00 -5.29 10.18
CA LEU A 220 -13.25 -5.23 10.97
C LEU A 220 -13.08 -5.60 12.45
N HIS A 221 -11.95 -6.18 12.85
CA HIS A 221 -11.67 -6.46 14.26
C HIS A 221 -11.35 -5.21 15.10
N HIS A 222 -11.24 -4.03 14.49
CA HIS A 222 -11.17 -2.75 15.20
C HIS A 222 -12.55 -2.10 15.31
N VAL A 223 -12.83 -1.47 16.45
CA VAL A 223 -14.15 -0.87 16.72
C VAL A 223 -14.52 0.22 15.69
N TYR A 224 -13.54 0.98 15.16
CA TYR A 224 -13.79 2.04 14.19
C TYR A 224 -14.37 1.50 12.88
N PRO A 225 -13.70 0.63 12.12
CA PRO A 225 -14.28 0.02 10.93
C PRO A 225 -15.48 -0.90 11.25
N PHE A 226 -15.52 -1.52 12.42
CA PHE A 226 -16.65 -2.32 12.86
C PHE A 226 -17.95 -1.51 12.88
N VAL A 227 -17.95 -0.35 13.53
CA VAL A 227 -19.16 0.48 13.65
C VAL A 227 -19.38 1.35 12.41
N MET A 228 -18.34 2.04 11.95
CA MET A 228 -18.44 2.97 10.82
C MET A 228 -18.48 2.28 9.46
N GLY A 229 -17.79 1.13 9.33
CA GLY A 229 -17.62 0.41 8.05
C GLY A 229 -18.56 -0.79 7.90
N MET A 230 -19.18 -1.28 8.99
CA MET A 230 -20.07 -2.43 8.93
C MET A 230 -21.44 -2.13 9.54
N LEU A 231 -21.56 -1.88 10.84
CA LEU A 231 -22.88 -1.78 11.48
C LEU A 231 -23.71 -0.62 10.94
N SER A 232 -23.14 0.59 10.85
CA SER A 232 -23.87 1.78 10.38
C SER A 232 -24.26 1.71 8.91
N PRO A 233 -23.37 1.31 7.96
CA PRO A 233 -23.74 1.09 6.58
C PRO A 233 -24.84 0.05 6.39
N LEU A 234 -24.72 -1.10 7.07
CA LEU A 234 -25.74 -2.16 6.96
C LEU A 234 -27.09 -1.70 7.48
N THR A 235 -27.15 -0.88 8.53
CA THR A 235 -28.41 -0.32 9.05
C THR A 235 -29.07 0.61 8.02
N LEU A 236 -28.28 1.35 7.21
CA LEU A 236 -28.79 2.27 6.20
C LEU A 236 -29.06 1.64 4.83
N GLY A 237 -28.65 0.41 4.60
CA GLY A 237 -28.77 -0.26 3.31
C GLY A 237 -27.72 0.19 2.28
N LEU A 238 -26.52 0.59 2.71
CA LEU A 238 -25.40 0.90 1.81
C LEU A 238 -24.71 -0.37 1.30
N THR A 239 -24.08 -0.26 0.14
CA THR A 239 -23.15 -1.31 -0.32
C THR A 239 -21.80 -1.14 0.36
N ILE A 240 -21.29 -2.20 1.02
CA ILE A 240 -19.95 -2.28 1.57
C ILE A 240 -19.04 -2.89 0.51
N VAL A 241 -17.95 -2.21 0.19
CA VAL A 241 -16.94 -2.66 -0.77
C VAL A 241 -15.68 -3.08 0.00
N LEU A 242 -15.30 -4.35 -0.11
CA LEU A 242 -14.07 -4.88 0.46
C LEU A 242 -13.02 -4.99 -0.64
N PRO A 243 -11.86 -4.31 -0.54
CA PRO A 243 -10.81 -4.43 -1.52
C PRO A 243 -10.05 -5.74 -1.32
N GLN A 244 -9.53 -6.32 -2.39
CA GLN A 244 -8.68 -7.50 -2.32
C GLN A 244 -7.40 -7.25 -1.50
N SER A 245 -6.77 -6.08 -1.71
CA SER A 245 -5.58 -5.65 -0.96
C SER A 245 -5.49 -4.12 -0.90
N LEU A 246 -4.57 -3.61 -0.05
CA LEU A 246 -4.34 -2.18 0.13
C LEU A 246 -3.34 -1.58 -0.88
N THR A 247 -2.94 -2.32 -1.91
CA THR A 247 -2.07 -1.81 -2.96
C THR A 247 -2.77 -0.75 -3.81
N GLY A 248 -2.03 0.24 -4.31
CA GLY A 248 -2.60 1.34 -5.09
C GLY A 248 -3.48 0.89 -6.27
N PRO A 249 -3.05 -0.07 -7.11
CA PRO A 249 -3.88 -0.60 -8.20
C PRO A 249 -5.18 -1.24 -7.74
N GLN A 250 -5.15 -2.03 -6.65
CA GLN A 250 -6.34 -2.70 -6.12
C GLN A 250 -7.30 -1.73 -5.45
N LEU A 251 -6.78 -0.69 -4.79
CA LEU A 251 -7.63 0.38 -4.28
C LEU A 251 -8.32 1.16 -5.41
N VAL A 252 -7.60 1.48 -6.49
CA VAL A 252 -8.20 2.13 -7.67
C VAL A 252 -9.24 1.23 -8.35
N ARG A 253 -8.98 -0.09 -8.40
CA ARG A 253 -9.94 -1.07 -8.89
C ARG A 253 -11.20 -1.06 -8.03
N ALA A 254 -11.04 -1.12 -6.71
CA ALA A 254 -12.17 -1.09 -5.76
C ALA A 254 -12.99 0.20 -5.88
N LEU A 255 -12.34 1.34 -6.06
CA LEU A 255 -13.00 2.64 -6.25
C LEU A 255 -13.85 2.68 -7.52
N ASN A 256 -13.43 2.01 -8.59
CA ASN A 256 -14.11 2.02 -9.87
C ASN A 256 -15.16 0.90 -9.99
N GLU A 257 -14.80 -0.36 -9.72
CA GLU A 257 -15.70 -1.51 -9.82
C GLU A 257 -16.81 -1.47 -8.75
N GLY A 258 -16.47 -0.97 -7.54
CA GLY A 258 -17.41 -0.81 -6.44
C GLY A 258 -18.21 0.50 -6.49
N GLU A 259 -18.03 1.36 -7.51
CA GLU A 259 -18.70 2.68 -7.62
C GLU A 259 -18.61 3.49 -6.32
N VAL A 260 -17.47 3.42 -5.64
CA VAL A 260 -17.26 3.92 -4.29
C VAL A 260 -17.47 5.43 -4.19
N SER A 261 -18.28 5.84 -3.23
CA SER A 261 -18.54 7.25 -2.91
C SER A 261 -17.93 7.70 -1.58
N VAL A 262 -17.65 6.76 -0.67
CA VAL A 262 -17.12 7.00 0.68
C VAL A 262 -15.99 6.03 0.99
N ILE A 263 -14.89 6.52 1.57
CA ILE A 263 -13.80 5.67 2.12
C ILE A 263 -13.79 5.83 3.64
N VAL A 264 -13.80 4.71 4.37
CA VAL A 264 -13.51 4.66 5.80
C VAL A 264 -12.03 4.31 5.98
N GLY A 265 -11.21 5.28 6.35
CA GLY A 265 -9.76 5.10 6.37
C GLY A 265 -9.07 5.78 7.55
N VAL A 266 -7.76 5.64 7.57
CA VAL A 266 -6.86 6.28 8.53
C VAL A 266 -5.95 7.28 7.82
N PRO A 267 -5.34 8.25 8.53
CA PRO A 267 -4.45 9.26 7.92
C PRO A 267 -3.38 8.68 7.01
N ARG A 268 -2.76 7.56 7.40
CA ARG A 268 -1.71 6.89 6.61
C ARG A 268 -2.21 6.45 5.23
N LEU A 269 -3.43 5.93 5.14
CA LEU A 269 -4.03 5.56 3.85
C LEU A 269 -4.17 6.79 2.94
N TYR A 270 -4.61 7.91 3.49
CA TYR A 270 -4.78 9.16 2.74
C TYR A 270 -3.45 9.80 2.35
N SER A 271 -2.42 9.69 3.21
CA SER A 271 -1.05 10.09 2.86
C SER A 271 -0.51 9.28 1.69
N ALA A 272 -0.67 7.96 1.73
CA ALA A 272 -0.25 7.07 0.65
C ALA A 272 -1.03 7.34 -0.65
N LEU A 273 -2.34 7.56 -0.56
CA LEU A 273 -3.19 7.94 -1.70
C LEU A 273 -2.70 9.25 -2.34
N TYR A 274 -2.46 10.29 -1.53
CA TYR A 274 -1.98 11.58 -2.02
C TYR A 274 -0.59 11.47 -2.63
N ALA A 275 0.34 10.77 -1.99
CA ALA A 275 1.69 10.54 -2.49
C ALA A 275 1.67 9.79 -3.85
N GLY A 276 0.85 8.75 -3.98
CA GLY A 276 0.68 8.03 -5.24
C GLY A 276 0.12 8.89 -6.37
N ILE A 277 -0.80 9.81 -6.06
CA ILE A 277 -1.32 10.78 -7.02
C ILE A 277 -0.24 11.76 -7.44
N GLU A 278 0.52 12.30 -6.49
CA GLU A 278 1.60 13.25 -6.73
C GLU A 278 2.71 12.62 -7.57
N GLU A 279 3.11 11.40 -7.27
CA GLU A 279 4.12 10.65 -8.04
C GLU A 279 3.64 10.37 -9.46
N ARG A 280 2.36 10.02 -9.63
CA ARG A 280 1.78 9.84 -10.96
C ARG A 280 1.69 11.15 -11.75
N ALA A 281 1.49 12.28 -11.08
CA ALA A 281 1.58 13.60 -11.71
C ALA A 281 3.03 13.94 -12.09
N ARG A 282 4.01 13.60 -11.27
CA ARG A 282 5.45 13.77 -11.53
C ARG A 282 5.93 12.89 -12.68
N SER A 283 5.49 11.63 -12.75
CA SER A 283 5.83 10.71 -13.85
C SER A 283 5.27 11.17 -15.19
N GLY A 284 4.20 11.99 -15.20
CA GLY A 284 3.69 12.70 -16.37
C GLY A 284 4.59 13.82 -16.90
N GLY A 285 5.70 14.11 -16.22
CA GLY A 285 6.71 15.12 -16.58
C GLY A 285 6.56 16.44 -15.82
N LYS A 286 7.60 17.27 -15.85
CA LYS A 286 7.68 18.53 -15.08
C LYS A 286 6.49 19.47 -15.32
N ILE A 287 5.94 19.51 -16.53
CA ILE A 287 4.77 20.34 -16.86
C ILE A 287 3.50 19.77 -16.18
N ALA A 288 3.30 18.46 -16.22
CA ALA A 288 2.17 17.80 -15.59
C ALA A 288 2.21 17.99 -14.06
N ALA A 289 3.38 17.82 -13.45
CA ALA A 289 3.60 18.07 -12.04
C ALA A 289 3.34 19.53 -11.64
N ALA A 290 3.85 20.49 -12.44
CA ALA A 290 3.63 21.93 -12.21
C ALA A 290 2.14 22.31 -12.38
N LEU A 291 1.46 21.78 -13.39
CA LEU A 291 0.02 21.98 -13.59
C LEU A 291 -0.79 21.37 -12.45
N PHE A 292 -0.44 20.17 -12.02
CA PHE A 292 -1.08 19.52 -10.88
C PHE A 292 -0.91 20.38 -9.60
N GLY A 293 0.33 20.77 -9.27
CA GLY A 293 0.60 21.59 -8.09
C GLY A 293 -0.09 22.96 -8.15
N ALA A 294 -0.07 23.63 -9.31
CA ALA A 294 -0.75 24.91 -9.51
C ALA A 294 -2.29 24.77 -9.39
N SER A 295 -2.86 23.71 -9.98
CA SER A 295 -4.29 23.43 -9.94
C SER A 295 -4.75 23.08 -8.52
N ALA A 296 -4.00 22.24 -7.80
CA ALA A 296 -4.27 21.88 -6.41
C ALA A 296 -4.14 23.10 -5.49
N GLY A 297 -3.07 23.89 -5.66
CA GLY A 297 -2.86 25.12 -4.90
C GLY A 297 -3.96 26.17 -5.14
N LEU A 298 -4.34 26.40 -6.40
CA LEU A 298 -5.41 27.31 -6.76
C LEU A 298 -6.75 26.87 -6.17
N SER A 299 -7.08 25.60 -6.31
CA SER A 299 -8.31 25.03 -5.79
C SER A 299 -8.38 25.13 -4.25
N THR A 300 -7.30 24.82 -3.55
CA THR A 300 -7.17 24.95 -2.10
C THR A 300 -7.34 26.41 -1.69
N TRP A 301 -6.70 27.35 -2.41
CA TRP A 301 -6.80 28.78 -2.14
C TRP A 301 -8.22 29.31 -2.35
N VAL A 302 -8.90 28.94 -3.46
CA VAL A 302 -10.29 29.33 -3.73
C VAL A 302 -11.20 28.84 -2.61
N ARG A 303 -11.10 27.55 -2.25
CA ARG A 303 -11.90 26.95 -1.18
C ARG A 303 -11.71 27.69 0.14
N ARG A 304 -10.47 27.98 0.51
CA ARG A 304 -10.12 28.67 1.74
C ARG A 304 -10.66 30.11 1.80
N LYS A 305 -10.68 30.83 0.65
CA LYS A 305 -11.13 32.22 0.56
C LYS A 305 -12.65 32.36 0.40
N THR A 306 -13.29 31.47 -0.32
CA THR A 306 -14.69 31.63 -0.75
C THR A 306 -15.61 30.52 -0.24
N GLY A 307 -15.06 29.40 0.25
CA GLY A 307 -15.82 28.20 0.59
C GLY A 307 -16.30 27.38 -0.64
N LEU A 308 -16.00 27.86 -1.86
CA LEU A 308 -16.41 27.19 -3.08
C LEU A 308 -15.53 25.97 -3.40
N ASP A 309 -16.16 24.87 -3.82
CA ASP A 309 -15.50 23.63 -4.12
C ASP A 309 -14.97 23.59 -5.57
N ALA A 310 -13.96 24.44 -5.85
CA ALA A 310 -13.33 24.54 -7.17
C ALA A 310 -12.64 23.22 -7.58
N GLY A 311 -12.19 22.42 -6.62
CA GLY A 311 -11.52 21.14 -6.86
C GLY A 311 -12.37 20.14 -7.62
N ARG A 312 -13.69 20.16 -7.45
CA ARG A 312 -14.59 19.30 -8.20
C ARG A 312 -14.51 19.51 -9.70
N VAL A 313 -14.30 20.74 -10.12
CA VAL A 313 -14.22 21.11 -11.55
C VAL A 313 -12.79 21.00 -12.06
N VAL A 314 -11.83 21.60 -11.35
CA VAL A 314 -10.44 21.68 -11.78
C VAL A 314 -9.76 20.30 -11.77
N MET A 315 -10.05 19.45 -10.78
CA MET A 315 -9.48 18.10 -10.64
C MET A 315 -10.35 17.00 -11.25
N ARG A 316 -11.40 17.36 -11.98
CA ARG A 316 -12.34 16.41 -12.60
C ARG A 316 -11.64 15.28 -13.39
N PRO A 317 -10.65 15.54 -14.27
CA PRO A 317 -9.99 14.48 -15.06
C PRO A 317 -9.23 13.47 -14.20
N LEU A 318 -8.71 13.90 -13.06
CA LEU A 318 -8.04 13.03 -12.10
C LEU A 318 -9.06 12.18 -11.33
N ARG A 319 -10.13 12.80 -10.86
CA ARG A 319 -11.21 12.14 -10.12
C ARG A 319 -11.90 11.07 -10.95
N GLU A 320 -12.18 11.34 -12.23
CA GLU A 320 -12.76 10.38 -13.16
C GLU A 320 -11.91 9.13 -13.38
N ARG A 321 -10.60 9.20 -13.09
CA ARG A 321 -9.67 8.05 -13.21
C ARG A 321 -9.49 7.28 -11.91
N LEU A 322 -9.59 7.95 -10.77
CA LEU A 322 -9.38 7.34 -9.45
C LEU A 322 -10.67 6.67 -8.94
N GLY A 323 -11.81 7.30 -9.17
CA GLY A 323 -13.12 6.88 -8.72
C GLY A 323 -14.10 8.04 -8.91
N PRO A 324 -14.92 8.04 -9.98
CA PRO A 324 -15.77 9.17 -10.33
C PRO A 324 -16.82 9.47 -9.27
N GLY A 325 -17.25 8.45 -8.52
CA GLY A 325 -18.22 8.54 -7.43
C GLY A 325 -17.66 9.10 -6.12
N LEU A 326 -16.33 9.04 -5.92
CA LEU A 326 -15.72 9.35 -4.63
C LEU A 326 -15.94 10.81 -4.21
N ARG A 327 -16.56 11.00 -3.03
CA ARG A 327 -16.94 12.32 -2.51
C ARG A 327 -16.50 12.55 -1.07
N ILE A 328 -16.41 11.50 -0.23
CA ILE A 328 -16.10 11.60 1.19
C ILE A 328 -14.91 10.71 1.55
N LEU A 329 -13.99 11.29 2.34
CA LEU A 329 -12.93 10.58 3.02
C LEU A 329 -13.17 10.71 4.52
N ALA A 330 -13.60 9.61 5.16
CA ALA A 330 -13.81 9.54 6.60
C ALA A 330 -12.51 9.09 7.28
N SER A 331 -11.95 9.92 8.14
CA SER A 331 -10.69 9.67 8.85
C SER A 331 -10.92 9.49 10.34
N GLY A 332 -10.34 8.44 10.91
CA GLY A 332 -10.39 8.15 12.34
C GLY A 332 -9.16 7.37 12.82
N GLY A 333 -9.11 7.06 14.10
CA GLY A 333 -8.07 6.23 14.72
C GLY A 333 -6.72 6.92 14.97
N ALA A 334 -6.40 7.99 14.26
CA ALA A 334 -5.20 8.80 14.45
C ALA A 334 -5.43 10.26 14.02
N PRO A 335 -4.61 11.23 14.46
CA PRO A 335 -4.67 12.61 14.00
C PRO A 335 -4.42 12.72 12.49
N LEU A 336 -5.24 13.49 11.78
CA LEU A 336 -5.03 13.81 10.37
C LEU A 336 -4.32 15.16 10.25
N ASP A 337 -3.13 15.15 9.63
CA ASP A 337 -2.37 16.37 9.36
C ASP A 337 -3.20 17.40 8.61
N GLN A 338 -3.18 18.64 9.11
CA GLN A 338 -3.99 19.73 8.57
C GLN A 338 -3.62 20.07 7.12
N SER A 339 -2.35 19.98 6.76
CA SER A 339 -1.88 20.28 5.39
C SER A 339 -2.35 19.22 4.42
N LEU A 340 -2.31 17.95 4.83
CA LEU A 340 -2.84 16.83 4.05
C LEU A 340 -4.35 16.96 3.86
N ALA A 341 -5.09 17.26 4.93
CA ALA A 341 -6.54 17.49 4.85
C ALA A 341 -6.87 18.62 3.87
N GLN A 342 -6.13 19.75 3.91
CA GLN A 342 -6.29 20.85 2.96
C GLN A 342 -6.02 20.44 1.51
N LYS A 343 -4.96 19.67 1.27
CA LYS A 343 -4.61 19.16 -0.06
C LYS A 343 -5.71 18.26 -0.62
N LEU A 344 -6.21 17.32 0.19
CA LEU A 344 -7.30 16.40 -0.19
C LEU A 344 -8.60 17.14 -0.46
N GLU A 345 -8.96 18.12 0.39
CA GLU A 345 -10.12 18.98 0.15
C GLU A 345 -9.94 19.86 -1.12
N GLY A 346 -8.70 20.30 -1.38
CA GLY A 346 -8.36 21.01 -2.61
C GLY A 346 -8.56 20.16 -3.87
N MET A 347 -8.55 18.85 -3.76
CA MET A 347 -8.87 17.92 -4.84
C MET A 347 -10.39 17.72 -5.05
N GLY A 348 -11.23 18.34 -4.22
CA GLY A 348 -12.68 18.30 -4.32
C GLY A 348 -13.33 17.14 -3.55
N TRP A 349 -12.60 16.48 -2.66
CA TRP A 349 -13.15 15.56 -1.68
C TRP A 349 -13.56 16.28 -0.41
N ARG A 350 -14.46 15.68 0.35
CA ARG A 350 -14.90 16.19 1.65
C ARG A 350 -14.29 15.34 2.74
N ILE A 351 -13.64 15.99 3.71
CA ILE A 351 -13.01 15.29 4.84
C ILE A 351 -13.95 15.30 6.03
N VAL A 352 -14.22 14.11 6.55
CA VAL A 352 -14.94 13.87 7.81
C VAL A 352 -13.93 13.29 8.79
N ILE A 353 -13.83 13.86 9.99
CA ILE A 353 -12.90 13.39 11.02
C ILE A 353 -13.70 12.96 12.23
N GLY A 354 -13.47 11.71 12.68
CA GLY A 354 -14.02 11.16 13.90
C GLY A 354 -12.95 11.02 14.98
N TYR A 355 -13.26 11.42 16.21
CA TYR A 355 -12.42 11.23 17.38
C TYR A 355 -13.12 10.35 18.40
N GLY A 356 -12.38 9.45 18.98
CA GLY A 356 -12.77 8.61 20.08
C GLY A 356 -11.88 7.37 20.24
N LEU A 357 -12.28 6.46 21.11
CA LEU A 357 -11.52 5.31 21.56
C LEU A 357 -12.40 4.05 21.50
N THR A 358 -11.80 2.88 21.71
CA THR A 358 -12.56 1.62 21.81
C THR A 358 -13.58 1.70 22.95
N GLU A 359 -13.19 2.28 24.08
CA GLU A 359 -13.99 2.49 25.26
C GLU A 359 -15.19 3.46 25.07
N THR A 360 -15.25 4.11 23.89
CA THR A 360 -16.32 5.07 23.54
C THR A 360 -17.17 4.64 22.34
N ALA A 361 -17.01 3.42 21.86
CA ALA A 361 -17.82 2.64 20.90
C ALA A 361 -18.07 3.19 19.48
N PRO A 362 -17.21 3.90 18.73
CA PRO A 362 -15.93 4.52 19.04
C PRO A 362 -15.97 6.06 19.15
N LEU A 363 -17.07 6.76 18.77
CA LEU A 363 -17.04 8.22 18.57
C LEU A 363 -17.44 9.05 19.78
N LEU A 364 -16.63 10.04 20.10
CA LEU A 364 -16.94 11.15 21.03
C LEU A 364 -17.26 12.43 20.30
N ALA A 365 -16.52 12.75 19.25
CA ALA A 365 -16.70 13.97 18.47
C ALA A 365 -16.60 13.69 16.96
N LEU A 366 -17.29 14.52 16.18
CA LEU A 366 -17.35 14.41 14.73
C LEU A 366 -17.23 15.77 14.06
N LYS A 367 -16.21 15.92 13.21
CA LYS A 367 -16.10 17.02 12.26
C LYS A 367 -16.85 16.67 10.99
N ARG A 368 -17.94 17.39 10.72
CA ARG A 368 -18.74 17.20 9.51
C ARG A 368 -18.05 17.75 8.27
N ALA A 369 -18.50 17.30 7.11
CA ALA A 369 -17.94 17.64 5.80
C ALA A 369 -18.02 19.14 5.39
N ASP A 370 -18.80 19.92 6.08
CA ASP A 370 -18.96 21.38 5.89
C ASP A 370 -18.01 22.23 6.76
N GLY A 371 -17.21 21.54 7.58
CA GLY A 371 -16.38 22.15 8.62
C GLY A 371 -15.26 23.02 8.06
N LYS A 372 -15.23 24.26 8.51
CA LYS A 372 -14.17 25.24 8.20
C LYS A 372 -12.93 25.08 9.06
N LYS A 373 -12.96 24.27 10.13
CA LYS A 373 -11.93 24.17 11.16
C LYS A 373 -11.13 22.87 10.96
N LEU A 374 -10.28 22.87 9.95
CA LEU A 374 -9.30 21.79 9.73
C LEU A 374 -8.29 21.81 10.90
N GLY A 375 -8.02 20.66 11.46
CA GLY A 375 -7.22 20.49 12.68
C GLY A 375 -8.06 20.20 13.92
N SER A 376 -9.37 20.54 13.91
CA SER A 376 -10.32 20.10 14.93
C SER A 376 -10.86 18.71 14.63
N VAL A 377 -11.18 17.96 15.67
CA VAL A 377 -11.91 16.68 15.58
C VAL A 377 -13.44 16.88 15.55
N GLY A 378 -13.89 18.12 15.54
CA GLY A 378 -15.30 18.50 15.47
C GLY A 378 -15.92 18.85 16.81
N GLN A 379 -17.23 18.81 16.84
CA GLN A 379 -18.01 19.02 18.06
C GLN A 379 -18.39 17.68 18.68
N PRO A 380 -18.60 17.61 20.01
CA PRO A 380 -19.12 16.42 20.66
C PRO A 380 -20.39 15.88 19.99
N MET A 381 -20.52 14.56 19.94
CA MET A 381 -21.72 13.92 19.38
C MET A 381 -22.95 14.25 20.22
N PRO A 382 -24.13 14.40 19.62
CA PRO A 382 -25.37 14.59 20.39
C PRO A 382 -25.55 13.50 21.43
N GLY A 383 -25.76 13.87 22.70
CA GLY A 383 -25.90 12.95 23.82
C GLY A 383 -24.58 12.56 24.49
N VAL A 384 -23.45 13.10 24.03
CA VAL A 384 -22.14 12.97 24.68
C VAL A 384 -21.75 14.30 25.34
N ASP A 385 -21.54 14.26 26.65
CA ASP A 385 -20.95 15.35 27.42
C ASP A 385 -19.42 15.21 27.37
N VAL A 386 -18.73 16.32 27.09
CA VAL A 386 -17.25 16.40 27.10
C VAL A 386 -16.85 17.55 28.00
N ARG A 387 -15.92 17.33 28.93
CA ARG A 387 -15.28 18.38 29.73
C ARG A 387 -13.77 18.19 29.75
N LEU A 388 -13.05 19.26 30.15
CA LEU A 388 -11.59 19.24 30.28
C LEU A 388 -11.20 19.25 31.76
N ASP A 389 -10.27 18.38 32.16
CA ASP A 389 -9.67 18.38 33.49
C ASP A 389 -8.25 19.00 33.39
N PRO A 390 -8.10 20.28 33.81
CA PRO A 390 -6.81 20.93 33.74
C PRO A 390 -5.79 20.40 34.74
N SER A 391 -6.19 19.64 35.77
CA SER A 391 -5.29 19.07 36.77
C SER A 391 -4.37 17.95 36.20
N ALA A 392 -4.70 17.38 35.05
CA ALA A 392 -3.90 16.38 34.39
C ALA A 392 -2.72 16.95 33.58
N VAL A 393 -2.65 18.29 33.43
CA VAL A 393 -1.56 18.96 32.73
C VAL A 393 -0.51 19.42 33.77
N PRO A 394 0.69 18.85 33.83
CA PRO A 394 1.72 19.24 34.78
C PRO A 394 2.18 20.67 34.55
N GLY A 395 2.31 21.48 35.62
CA GLY A 395 2.84 22.84 35.56
C GLY A 395 1.84 23.85 36.19
N GLU A 396 2.31 24.73 37.08
CA GLU A 396 1.48 25.69 37.83
C GLU A 396 0.94 26.87 36.98
N ASP A 397 1.35 27.04 35.76
CA ASP A 397 0.87 28.11 34.90
C ASP A 397 -0.04 27.56 33.79
N THR A 398 -1.30 27.31 34.15
CA THR A 398 -2.41 27.16 33.22
C THR A 398 -2.69 28.48 32.47
N ARG A 399 -1.67 29.27 32.19
CA ARG A 399 -1.76 30.45 31.37
C ARG A 399 -1.77 30.06 29.91
N SER A 400 -2.94 30.21 29.40
CA SER A 400 -3.23 30.46 27.98
C SER A 400 -2.02 30.34 27.04
N GLU A 401 -1.73 29.14 26.55
CA GLU A 401 -0.96 29.05 25.32
C GLU A 401 -1.80 29.67 24.20
N GLN A 402 -1.13 30.41 23.31
CA GLN A 402 -1.80 31.01 22.16
C GLN A 402 -2.04 29.91 21.14
N SER A 403 -3.28 29.73 20.73
CA SER A 403 -3.60 28.91 19.59
C SER A 403 -2.85 29.36 18.33
N LEU A 404 -2.76 28.58 17.29
CA LEU A 404 -2.25 28.99 15.98
C LEU A 404 -2.96 30.25 15.43
N THR A 405 -4.11 30.62 16.02
CA THR A 405 -4.88 31.85 15.75
C THR A 405 -4.58 32.99 16.72
N GLY A 406 -3.75 32.76 17.76
CA GLY A 406 -3.35 33.80 18.73
C GLY A 406 -4.30 33.98 19.94
N GLU A 407 -5.37 33.16 20.03
CA GLU A 407 -6.33 33.24 21.12
C GLU A 407 -5.92 32.33 22.31
N PRO A 408 -6.14 32.76 23.57
CA PRO A 408 -5.83 31.97 24.76
C PRO A 408 -6.85 30.82 24.94
N TYR A 409 -6.38 29.59 25.11
CA TYR A 409 -7.22 28.45 25.47
C TYR A 409 -6.70 27.75 26.76
N ARG A 410 -7.58 27.01 27.41
CA ARG A 410 -7.18 26.15 28.54
C ARG A 410 -7.12 24.71 28.03
N GLU A 411 -5.96 24.13 28.15
CA GLU A 411 -5.77 22.71 27.87
C GLU A 411 -6.11 21.87 29.09
N GLY A 412 -6.62 20.66 28.87
CA GLY A 412 -6.89 19.69 29.91
C GLY A 412 -7.08 18.28 29.38
N GLU A 413 -7.09 17.28 30.26
CA GLU A 413 -7.49 15.93 29.91
C GLU A 413 -8.96 15.92 29.48
N ILE A 414 -9.23 15.28 28.34
CA ILE A 414 -10.58 15.13 27.82
C ILE A 414 -11.30 14.07 28.62
N LEU A 415 -12.36 14.47 29.33
CA LEU A 415 -13.27 13.58 30.03
C LEU A 415 -14.57 13.50 29.26
N ALA A 416 -15.12 12.28 29.10
CA ALA A 416 -16.34 12.05 28.37
C ALA A 416 -17.38 11.29 29.21
N ARG A 417 -18.67 11.62 29.00
CA ARG A 417 -19.79 10.91 29.59
C ARG A 417 -20.93 10.79 28.57
N GLY A 418 -21.55 9.64 28.44
CA GLY A 418 -22.68 9.42 27.55
C GLY A 418 -22.97 7.94 27.32
N PRO A 419 -24.06 7.63 26.59
CA PRO A 419 -24.48 6.24 26.37
C PRO A 419 -23.50 5.37 25.57
N GLY A 420 -22.56 5.98 24.84
CA GLY A 420 -21.53 5.25 24.11
C GLY A 420 -20.31 4.84 24.96
N ILE A 421 -20.25 5.24 26.22
CA ILE A 421 -19.13 4.91 27.11
C ILE A 421 -19.32 3.51 27.68
N PHE A 422 -18.26 2.69 27.67
CA PHE A 422 -18.25 1.35 28.24
C PHE A 422 -18.43 1.36 29.76
N SER A 423 -18.78 0.21 30.33
CA SER A 423 -18.99 0.08 31.77
C SER A 423 -17.72 -0.28 32.57
N GLY A 424 -16.61 -0.58 31.89
CA GLY A 424 -15.31 -0.95 32.45
C GLY A 424 -14.65 -2.10 31.72
N TYR A 425 -13.38 -2.35 32.04
CA TYR A 425 -12.62 -3.45 31.46
C TYR A 425 -13.05 -4.81 32.03
N LEU A 426 -13.12 -5.81 31.16
CA LEU A 426 -13.47 -7.18 31.54
C LEU A 426 -12.48 -7.71 32.59
N ASN A 427 -13.01 -8.14 33.76
CA ASN A 427 -12.23 -8.71 34.86
C ASN A 427 -11.05 -7.86 35.37
N LEU A 428 -11.05 -6.53 35.12
CA LEU A 428 -10.00 -5.59 35.50
C LEU A 428 -10.57 -4.40 36.31
N PRO A 429 -11.00 -4.61 37.55
CA PRO A 429 -11.66 -3.56 38.37
C PRO A 429 -10.70 -2.40 38.71
N VAL A 430 -9.43 -2.66 38.95
CA VAL A 430 -8.44 -1.64 39.30
C VAL A 430 -8.20 -0.69 38.11
N GLU A 431 -7.96 -1.24 36.93
CA GLU A 431 -7.80 -0.49 35.71
C GLU A 431 -9.07 0.28 35.31
N THR A 432 -10.23 -0.25 35.70
CA THR A 432 -11.53 0.41 35.48
C THR A 432 -11.65 1.64 36.38
N GLU A 433 -11.31 1.53 37.66
CA GLU A 433 -11.34 2.65 38.62
C GLU A 433 -10.38 3.76 38.26
N GLU A 434 -9.26 3.44 37.57
CA GLU A 434 -8.32 4.47 37.04
C GLU A 434 -8.93 5.36 35.97
N VAL A 435 -9.84 4.82 35.13
CA VAL A 435 -10.37 5.52 33.97
C VAL A 435 -11.84 5.93 34.11
N LEU A 436 -12.61 5.31 35.00
CA LEU A 436 -14.00 5.71 35.30
C LEU A 436 -14.08 6.37 36.66
N THR A 437 -14.46 7.64 36.70
CA THR A 437 -14.64 8.38 37.95
C THR A 437 -15.94 7.97 38.61
N GLN A 438 -16.05 8.19 39.95
CA GLN A 438 -17.24 7.87 40.72
C GLN A 438 -18.50 8.61 40.24
N ASP A 439 -18.36 9.75 39.61
CA ASP A 439 -19.43 10.57 39.01
C ASP A 439 -19.73 10.23 37.54
N GLY A 440 -19.15 9.12 37.04
CA GLY A 440 -19.47 8.49 35.76
C GLY A 440 -18.76 9.16 34.55
N TRP A 441 -17.66 9.85 34.76
CA TRP A 441 -16.84 10.35 33.67
C TRP A 441 -15.75 9.36 33.30
N PHE A 442 -15.55 9.15 32.00
CA PHE A 442 -14.45 8.39 31.44
C PHE A 442 -13.26 9.31 31.16
N ARG A 443 -12.10 8.97 31.70
CA ARG A 443 -10.82 9.60 31.45
C ARG A 443 -10.19 9.06 30.16
N THR A 444 -10.14 9.87 29.10
CA THR A 444 -9.60 9.41 27.84
C THR A 444 -8.09 9.31 27.83
N ARG A 445 -7.43 9.97 28.77
CA ARG A 445 -5.98 10.20 28.80
C ARG A 445 -5.45 10.96 27.58
N ASP A 446 -6.33 11.50 26.74
CA ASP A 446 -6.00 12.42 25.68
C ASP A 446 -6.15 13.85 26.19
N LEU A 447 -5.26 14.74 25.74
CA LEU A 447 -5.27 16.16 26.04
C LEU A 447 -5.95 16.94 24.93
N GLY A 448 -6.56 18.06 25.28
CA GLY A 448 -7.20 18.89 24.26
C GLY A 448 -7.76 20.19 24.81
N HIS A 449 -8.34 20.98 23.89
CA HIS A 449 -9.03 22.24 24.23
C HIS A 449 -10.25 22.44 23.35
N PHE A 450 -11.15 23.31 23.77
CA PHE A 450 -12.24 23.82 22.96
C PHE A 450 -11.93 25.21 22.43
N ASP A 451 -12.36 25.47 21.21
CA ASP A 451 -12.42 26.85 20.72
C ASP A 451 -13.77 27.54 21.12
N GLU A 452 -13.91 28.83 20.77
CA GLU A 452 -15.09 29.64 21.09
C GLU A 452 -16.39 29.11 20.47
N ASP A 453 -16.31 28.37 19.36
CA ASP A 453 -17.45 27.78 18.66
C ASP A 453 -17.76 26.34 19.17
N GLY A 454 -17.06 25.85 20.20
CA GLY A 454 -17.25 24.53 20.78
C GLY A 454 -16.67 23.37 19.97
N TYR A 455 -15.70 23.64 19.11
CA TYR A 455 -14.94 22.61 18.43
C TYR A 455 -13.82 22.09 19.31
N LEU A 456 -13.72 20.77 19.40
CA LEU A 456 -12.68 20.09 20.16
C LEU A 456 -11.42 19.92 19.30
N TYR A 457 -10.28 20.23 19.89
CA TYR A 457 -8.95 19.97 19.35
C TYR A 457 -8.24 19.00 20.28
N VAL A 458 -7.74 17.89 19.73
CA VAL A 458 -6.93 16.92 20.47
C VAL A 458 -5.47 17.29 20.21
N THR A 459 -4.73 17.59 21.27
CA THR A 459 -3.34 18.05 21.21
C THR A 459 -2.34 16.94 21.44
N GLY A 460 -2.72 15.86 22.16
CA GLY A 460 -1.85 14.70 22.38
C GLY A 460 -2.38 13.79 23.49
N ARG A 461 -1.47 13.00 24.08
CA ARG A 461 -1.79 12.11 25.21
C ARG A 461 -1.07 12.51 26.49
N ALA A 462 -1.75 12.47 27.60
CA ALA A 462 -1.16 12.72 28.91
C ALA A 462 0.00 11.74 29.22
N SER A 463 -0.10 10.49 28.77
CA SER A 463 0.93 9.46 28.96
C SER A 463 2.17 9.62 28.08
N THR A 464 2.08 10.39 27.00
CA THR A 464 3.22 10.67 26.08
C THR A 464 3.79 12.06 26.30
N LEU A 465 3.18 12.86 27.19
CA LEU A 465 3.64 14.21 27.46
C LEU A 465 5.05 14.21 28.05
N ILE A 466 5.96 14.89 27.40
CA ILE A 466 7.32 15.09 27.88
C ILE A 466 7.36 16.39 28.67
N VAL A 467 7.72 16.28 29.94
CA VAL A 467 7.92 17.47 30.80
C VAL A 467 9.41 17.77 30.86
N THR A 468 9.84 18.93 30.32
CA THR A 468 11.23 19.34 30.36
C THR A 468 11.65 19.77 31.76
N GLU A 469 12.97 19.82 32.04
CA GLU A 469 13.50 20.33 33.30
C GLU A 469 13.05 21.78 33.64
N GLY A 470 12.69 22.56 32.64
CA GLY A 470 12.10 23.88 32.76
C GLY A 470 10.58 23.91 32.96
N GLY A 471 9.93 22.76 33.18
CA GLY A 471 8.48 22.67 33.42
C GLY A 471 7.62 22.91 32.19
N LYS A 472 8.21 22.88 30.98
CA LYS A 472 7.46 22.99 29.72
C LYS A 472 6.95 21.61 29.27
N ASN A 473 5.69 21.58 28.92
CA ASN A 473 5.03 20.39 28.34
C ASN A 473 5.30 20.34 26.84
N ILE A 474 5.72 19.19 26.35
CA ILE A 474 5.99 18.93 24.94
C ILE A 474 5.22 17.69 24.52
N GLN A 475 4.43 17.82 23.47
CA GLN A 475 3.85 16.67 22.78
C GLN A 475 4.86 16.15 21.76
N PRO A 476 5.33 14.90 21.89
CA PRO A 476 6.31 14.34 20.93
C PRO A 476 5.83 14.39 19.50
N GLU A 477 4.53 14.17 19.29
CA GLU A 477 3.89 14.18 17.98
C GLU A 477 4.04 15.53 17.25
N GLU A 478 3.89 16.64 17.96
CA GLU A 478 4.09 17.99 17.38
C GLU A 478 5.52 18.23 16.94
N VAL A 479 6.48 17.73 17.73
CA VAL A 479 7.90 17.81 17.39
C VAL A 479 8.18 16.91 16.18
N GLU A 480 7.69 15.70 16.17
CA GLU A 480 7.82 14.75 15.05
C GLU A 480 7.26 15.33 13.74
N GLU A 481 6.06 15.92 13.77
CA GLU A 481 5.46 16.58 12.60
C GLU A 481 6.33 17.71 12.07
N ALA A 482 6.91 18.53 12.95
CA ALA A 482 7.77 19.63 12.53
C ALA A 482 9.02 19.14 11.78
N TYR A 483 9.64 18.05 12.24
CA TYR A 483 10.81 17.47 11.58
C TYR A 483 10.46 16.71 10.29
N LEU A 484 9.30 16.06 10.21
CA LEU A 484 8.81 15.34 9.02
C LEU A 484 8.53 16.26 7.82
N ILE A 485 8.45 17.58 8.01
CA ILE A 485 8.36 18.54 6.89
C ILE A 485 9.61 18.45 6.00
N ASN A 486 10.76 18.03 6.55
CA ASN A 486 11.97 17.87 5.76
C ASN A 486 11.97 16.52 5.02
N PRO A 487 12.03 16.51 3.67
CA PRO A 487 11.91 15.29 2.89
C PRO A 487 13.06 14.28 3.06
N ILE A 488 14.15 14.68 3.73
CA ILE A 488 15.27 13.79 4.07
C ILE A 488 14.92 12.86 5.25
N ILE A 489 13.96 13.27 6.09
CA ILE A 489 13.51 12.50 7.24
C ILE A 489 12.25 11.73 6.82
N ARG A 490 12.37 10.41 6.72
CA ARG A 490 11.26 9.52 6.34
C ARG A 490 10.37 9.19 7.52
N GLU A 491 11.00 8.85 8.68
CA GLU A 491 10.32 8.62 9.94
C GLU A 491 11.13 9.23 11.09
N ILE A 492 10.45 9.60 12.15
CA ILE A 492 11.07 10.09 13.36
C ILE A 492 10.21 9.70 14.56
N GLY A 493 10.87 9.24 15.63
CA GLY A 493 10.24 9.01 16.93
C GLY A 493 10.98 9.80 18.00
N VAL A 494 10.27 10.70 18.67
CA VAL A 494 10.84 11.57 19.71
C VAL A 494 10.57 10.98 21.09
N LEU A 495 11.58 10.96 21.95
CA LEU A 495 11.49 10.52 23.34
C LEU A 495 12.30 11.44 24.26
N GLN A 496 12.08 11.30 25.57
CA GLN A 496 12.85 12.01 26.57
C GLN A 496 13.92 11.09 27.15
N ARG A 497 15.15 11.61 27.24
CA ARG A 497 16.26 10.95 27.91
C ARG A 497 17.08 11.98 28.69
N ASP A 498 17.36 11.71 29.96
CA ASP A 498 18.11 12.61 30.84
C ASP A 498 17.59 14.07 30.82
N GLY A 499 16.26 14.24 30.83
CA GLY A 499 15.61 15.56 30.80
C GLY A 499 15.64 16.27 29.45
N ARG A 500 16.21 15.67 28.40
CA ARG A 500 16.37 16.25 27.05
C ARG A 500 15.53 15.50 26.02
N LEU A 501 15.16 16.22 24.94
CA LEU A 501 14.53 15.59 23.78
C LEU A 501 15.60 14.92 22.93
N VAL A 502 15.41 13.63 22.69
CA VAL A 502 16.21 12.85 21.75
C VAL A 502 15.31 12.18 20.72
N ALA A 503 15.86 11.76 19.57
CA ALA A 503 15.06 11.16 18.52
C ALA A 503 15.73 9.96 17.85
N VAL A 504 14.90 8.99 17.43
CA VAL A 504 15.27 7.98 16.45
C VAL A 504 14.81 8.43 15.09
N ILE A 505 15.70 8.53 14.12
CA ILE A 505 15.44 9.07 12.77
C ILE A 505 15.72 8.01 11.74
N MET A 506 14.72 7.72 10.90
CA MET A 506 14.89 6.94 9.68
C MET A 506 15.00 7.88 8.49
N PRO A 507 16.13 7.89 7.76
CA PRO A 507 16.32 8.75 6.60
C PRO A 507 15.58 8.26 5.36
N ASP A 508 15.24 9.19 4.46
CA ASP A 508 14.88 8.86 3.09
C ASP A 508 16.15 8.75 2.24
N LEU A 509 16.62 7.51 2.09
CA LEU A 509 17.85 7.21 1.36
C LEU A 509 17.77 7.59 -0.13
N ASP A 510 16.58 7.51 -0.73
CA ASP A 510 16.38 7.87 -2.14
C ASP A 510 16.50 9.39 -2.35
N GLU A 511 15.98 10.16 -1.41
CA GLU A 511 16.13 11.62 -1.45
C GLU A 511 17.58 12.06 -1.19
N ILE A 512 18.30 11.37 -0.30
CA ILE A 512 19.72 11.63 -0.02
C ILE A 512 20.59 11.28 -1.24
N ARG A 513 20.39 10.12 -1.87
CA ARG A 513 21.10 9.70 -3.08
C ARG A 513 20.87 10.64 -4.25
N ARG A 514 19.65 11.18 -4.41
CA ARG A 514 19.34 12.20 -5.41
C ARG A 514 20.17 13.47 -5.24
N ARG A 515 20.61 13.78 -4.02
CA ARG A 515 21.41 14.97 -3.68
C ARG A 515 22.92 14.72 -3.66
N THR A 516 23.36 13.48 -3.91
CA THR A 516 24.79 13.06 -3.90
C THR A 516 25.52 13.44 -2.60
N ALA A 517 24.86 13.28 -1.45
CA ALA A 517 25.35 13.72 -0.14
C ALA A 517 25.54 12.52 0.81
N GLU A 518 26.43 12.67 1.78
CA GLU A 518 26.60 11.71 2.88
C GLU A 518 25.39 11.72 3.81
N ILE A 519 24.95 10.53 4.26
CA ILE A 519 23.75 10.34 5.09
C ILE A 519 23.82 11.20 6.36
N ASP A 520 24.85 11.05 7.16
CA ASP A 520 25.01 11.77 8.43
C ASP A 520 24.99 13.29 8.27
N ARG A 521 25.67 13.79 7.25
CA ARG A 521 25.72 15.22 6.96
C ARG A 521 24.36 15.76 6.53
N SER A 522 23.63 14.98 5.73
CA SER A 522 22.29 15.34 5.24
C SER A 522 21.27 15.40 6.37
N ILE A 523 21.28 14.40 7.26
CA ILE A 523 20.39 14.35 8.43
C ILE A 523 20.74 15.47 9.41
N ARG A 524 22.03 15.70 9.70
CA ARG A 524 22.46 16.79 10.56
C ARG A 524 21.94 18.13 10.04
N GLN A 525 22.13 18.43 8.76
CA GLN A 525 21.62 19.67 8.14
C GLN A 525 20.09 19.75 8.18
N ALA A 526 19.40 18.61 8.01
CA ALA A 526 17.94 18.55 8.10
C ALA A 526 17.46 18.86 9.52
N VAL A 527 18.09 18.24 10.52
CA VAL A 527 17.76 18.46 11.94
C VAL A 527 18.07 19.91 12.36
N GLU A 528 19.25 20.43 12.05
CA GLU A 528 19.63 21.81 12.35
C GLU A 528 18.68 22.81 11.71
N GLY A 529 18.38 22.65 10.43
CA GLY A 529 17.51 23.57 9.67
C GLY A 529 16.05 23.59 10.15
N VAL A 530 15.56 22.52 10.76
CA VAL A 530 14.25 22.48 11.41
C VAL A 530 14.35 23.03 12.82
N SER A 531 15.37 22.64 13.59
CA SER A 531 15.61 23.11 14.96
C SER A 531 15.69 24.63 15.05
N ASP A 532 16.29 25.30 14.07
CA ASP A 532 16.39 26.78 14.04
C ASP A 532 15.02 27.48 14.00
N ARG A 533 13.98 26.78 13.55
CA ARG A 533 12.61 27.31 13.45
C ARG A 533 11.76 26.98 14.67
N LEU A 534 12.23 26.07 15.52
CA LEU A 534 11.49 25.62 16.70
C LEU A 534 11.94 26.36 17.96
N PRO A 535 11.04 26.55 18.95
CA PRO A 535 11.40 26.99 20.27
C PRO A 535 12.50 26.08 20.86
N SER A 536 13.38 26.68 21.71
CA SER A 536 14.52 25.93 22.25
C SER A 536 14.16 24.65 23.00
N TYR A 537 13.01 24.64 23.67
CA TYR A 537 12.50 23.48 24.42
C TYR A 537 11.94 22.36 23.54
N GLN A 538 11.61 22.61 22.27
CA GLN A 538 11.15 21.62 21.29
C GLN A 538 12.27 21.11 20.38
N ARG A 539 13.52 21.55 20.58
CA ARG A 539 14.65 21.13 19.75
C ARG A 539 15.20 19.78 20.20
N ILE A 540 15.45 18.91 19.24
CA ILE A 540 16.15 17.64 19.48
C ILE A 540 17.59 17.94 19.83
N SER A 541 18.05 17.45 20.98
CA SER A 541 19.42 17.64 21.47
C SER A 541 20.38 16.54 20.98
N GLU A 542 19.83 15.37 20.69
CA GLU A 542 20.55 14.19 20.24
C GLU A 542 19.65 13.30 19.37
N TYR A 543 20.23 12.62 18.41
CA TYR A 543 19.49 11.64 17.61
C TYR A 543 20.31 10.40 17.30
N ALA A 544 19.64 9.30 17.08
CA ALA A 544 20.19 8.06 16.55
C ALA A 544 19.56 7.79 15.18
N ILE A 545 20.36 7.27 14.24
CA ILE A 545 19.91 6.95 12.89
C ILE A 545 19.60 5.47 12.83
N THR A 546 18.38 5.13 12.40
CA THR A 546 17.95 3.76 12.12
C THR A 546 17.71 3.57 10.63
N HIS A 547 17.98 2.38 10.13
CA HIS A 547 17.65 1.98 8.76
C HIS A 547 16.38 1.14 8.70
N LEU A 548 15.85 0.74 9.85
CA LEU A 548 14.62 -0.03 9.97
C LEU A 548 13.44 0.89 10.29
N PRO A 549 12.25 0.61 9.76
CA PRO A 549 11.04 1.36 10.11
C PRO A 549 10.78 1.34 11.62
N LEU A 550 10.22 2.43 12.13
CA LEU A 550 9.79 2.48 13.53
C LEU A 550 8.57 1.59 13.74
N GLU A 551 8.58 0.82 14.82
CA GLU A 551 7.49 -0.08 15.17
C GLU A 551 6.20 0.71 15.37
N ARG A 552 5.14 0.28 14.66
CA ARG A 552 3.83 0.93 14.67
C ARG A 552 2.72 -0.05 15.00
N THR A 553 1.63 0.49 15.48
CA THR A 553 0.36 -0.24 15.53
C THR A 553 -0.23 -0.34 14.12
N GLN A 554 -1.20 -1.22 13.90
CA GLN A 554 -1.91 -1.32 12.60
C GLN A 554 -2.61 -0.02 12.20
N LEU A 555 -2.99 0.80 13.16
CA LEU A 555 -3.53 2.15 12.94
C LEU A 555 -2.44 3.19 12.65
N GLY A 556 -1.16 2.77 12.53
CA GLY A 556 -0.04 3.62 12.15
C GLY A 556 0.61 4.41 13.27
N LYS A 557 0.23 4.23 14.55
CA LYS A 557 0.83 4.92 15.70
C LYS A 557 2.16 4.28 16.09
N ILE A 558 3.18 5.10 16.39
CA ILE A 558 4.48 4.63 16.88
C ILE A 558 4.30 3.93 18.23
N ARG A 559 4.91 2.75 18.40
CA ARG A 559 5.00 2.03 19.67
C ARG A 559 6.08 2.67 20.54
N ARG A 560 5.74 3.76 21.23
CA ARG A 560 6.70 4.60 21.97
C ARG A 560 7.50 3.87 23.05
N HIS A 561 6.94 2.82 23.65
CA HIS A 561 7.65 2.01 24.64
C HIS A 561 8.85 1.26 24.07
N LEU A 562 8.95 1.11 22.74
CA LEU A 562 10.08 0.49 22.07
C LEU A 562 11.14 1.52 21.62
N LEU A 563 10.83 2.83 21.65
CA LEU A 563 11.74 3.86 21.14
C LEU A 563 13.03 3.97 21.94
N GLU A 564 12.99 3.72 23.25
CA GLU A 564 14.19 3.80 24.09
C GLU A 564 15.19 2.70 23.76
N GLU A 565 14.72 1.45 23.66
CA GLU A 565 15.53 0.32 23.21
C GLU A 565 16.05 0.55 21.79
N ARG A 566 15.19 1.04 20.90
CA ARG A 566 15.52 1.35 19.52
C ARG A 566 16.61 2.42 19.41
N PHE A 567 16.51 3.47 20.25
CA PHE A 567 17.52 4.50 20.32
C PHE A 567 18.88 3.96 20.76
N ASP A 568 18.91 3.09 21.79
CA ASP A 568 20.14 2.49 22.29
C ASP A 568 20.77 1.54 21.26
N VAL A 569 19.96 0.74 20.58
CA VAL A 569 20.40 -0.15 19.50
C VAL A 569 20.97 0.66 18.34
N ALA A 570 20.25 1.67 17.87
CA ALA A 570 20.70 2.54 16.79
C ALA A 570 21.98 3.31 17.14
N LYS A 571 22.11 3.75 18.40
CA LYS A 571 23.27 4.50 18.87
C LYS A 571 24.51 3.63 19.11
N SER A 572 24.30 2.38 19.54
CA SER A 572 25.41 1.44 19.78
C SER A 572 25.98 0.83 18.50
N GLY A 573 25.43 1.19 17.33
CA GLY A 573 25.78 0.58 16.05
C GLY A 573 25.21 -0.84 15.88
N GLY A 574 24.30 -1.26 16.75
CA GLY A 574 23.65 -2.57 16.68
C GLY A 574 22.70 -2.72 15.49
N GLU A 575 22.39 -1.64 14.76
CA GLU A 575 21.67 -1.64 13.49
C GLU A 575 22.61 -1.41 12.29
N GLY A 576 23.85 -1.85 12.36
CA GLY A 576 24.70 -2.00 11.18
C GLY A 576 25.13 -0.75 10.44
N VAL A 577 25.74 0.22 11.12
CA VAL A 577 26.69 1.15 10.51
C VAL A 577 28.01 1.06 11.26
N GLY A 578 28.67 -0.07 11.11
CA GLY A 578 30.01 -0.36 11.63
C GLY A 578 30.14 -1.83 12.07
N GLU A 579 30.66 -2.70 11.17
CA GLU A 579 31.17 -4.04 11.45
C GLU A 579 30.18 -5.22 11.56
N ALA A 580 29.17 -5.31 10.68
CA ALA A 580 28.75 -6.59 10.13
C ALA A 580 28.43 -6.39 8.66
N VAL A 581 29.44 -6.17 7.86
CA VAL A 581 29.34 -6.26 6.41
C VAL A 581 29.20 -7.74 6.09
N GLY A 582 28.01 -8.15 5.63
CA GLY A 582 27.76 -9.51 5.18
C GLY A 582 26.52 -10.17 5.81
N PRO A 583 26.18 -11.36 5.32
CA PRO A 583 25.07 -12.17 5.85
C PRO A 583 25.40 -12.66 7.27
N ILE A 584 24.36 -12.72 8.13
CA ILE A 584 24.53 -13.27 9.48
C ILE A 584 24.91 -14.77 9.40
N PRO A 585 25.80 -15.25 10.28
CA PRO A 585 26.09 -16.67 10.39
C PRO A 585 24.82 -17.45 10.69
N ILE A 586 24.65 -18.61 10.05
CA ILE A 586 23.45 -19.44 10.23
C ILE A 586 23.28 -19.88 11.69
N GLU A 587 24.37 -20.08 12.40
CA GLU A 587 24.40 -20.44 13.83
C GLU A 587 23.79 -19.36 14.72
N GLU A 588 23.78 -18.11 14.27
CA GLU A 588 23.23 -16.95 14.99
C GLU A 588 21.77 -16.68 14.65
N MET A 589 21.20 -17.40 13.67
CA MET A 589 19.79 -17.27 13.32
C MET A 589 18.86 -17.88 14.39
N PRO A 590 17.60 -17.38 14.48
CA PRO A 590 16.54 -18.03 15.25
C PRO A 590 16.39 -19.51 14.88
N GLU A 591 15.97 -20.34 15.83
CA GLU A 591 15.84 -21.80 15.62
C GLU A 591 14.91 -22.13 14.44
N ALA A 592 13.78 -21.46 14.32
CA ALA A 592 12.84 -21.64 13.21
C ALA A 592 13.45 -21.33 11.83
N ASP A 593 14.32 -20.32 11.73
CA ASP A 593 15.00 -20.00 10.47
C ASP A 593 16.10 -21.01 10.15
N ARG A 594 16.74 -21.58 11.15
CA ARG A 594 17.72 -22.66 10.95
C ARG A 594 17.04 -23.95 10.48
N GLU A 595 15.86 -24.29 11.05
CA GLU A 595 15.05 -25.42 10.58
C GLU A 595 14.60 -25.23 9.14
N LEU A 596 14.21 -24.01 8.76
CA LEU A 596 13.83 -23.67 7.38
C LEU A 596 15.00 -23.90 6.41
N LEU A 597 16.24 -23.60 6.83
CA LEU A 597 17.45 -23.83 6.04
C LEU A 597 17.95 -25.30 6.03
N GLU A 598 17.26 -26.22 6.71
CA GLU A 598 17.46 -27.67 6.52
C GLU A 598 16.87 -28.13 5.18
N ASN A 599 15.90 -27.39 4.62
CA ASN A 599 15.42 -27.63 3.26
C ASN A 599 16.52 -27.23 2.25
N PRO A 600 16.95 -28.15 1.37
CA PRO A 600 18.08 -27.90 0.45
C PRO A 600 17.83 -26.74 -0.51
N ALA A 601 16.60 -26.54 -0.98
CA ALA A 601 16.25 -25.45 -1.91
C ALA A 601 16.29 -24.09 -1.19
N ALA A 602 15.72 -23.99 0.01
CA ALA A 602 15.77 -22.77 0.82
C ALA A 602 17.23 -22.42 1.18
N ARG A 603 18.05 -23.42 1.49
CA ARG A 603 19.48 -23.26 1.78
C ARG A 603 20.23 -22.70 0.57
N GLU A 604 20.00 -23.22 -0.62
CA GLU A 604 20.67 -22.76 -1.84
C GLU A 604 20.30 -21.30 -2.15
N VAL A 605 19.03 -20.94 -1.93
CA VAL A 605 18.56 -19.54 -2.13
C VAL A 605 19.18 -18.61 -1.07
N TRP A 606 19.30 -19.03 0.18
CA TRP A 606 20.03 -18.25 1.19
C TRP A 606 21.49 -18.03 0.78
N ASP A 607 22.19 -19.09 0.38
CA ASP A 607 23.59 -19.02 -0.03
C ASP A 607 23.78 -18.17 -1.31
N LEU A 608 22.80 -18.18 -2.22
CA LEU A 608 22.74 -17.30 -3.38
C LEU A 608 22.64 -15.81 -2.97
N LEU A 609 21.69 -15.48 -2.09
CA LEU A 609 21.53 -14.12 -1.57
C LEU A 609 22.76 -13.68 -0.78
N ALA A 610 23.32 -14.54 0.02
CA ALA A 610 24.52 -14.28 0.83
C ALA A 610 25.75 -13.96 -0.05
N ARG A 611 25.93 -14.65 -1.16
CA ARG A 611 26.97 -14.34 -2.16
C ARG A 611 26.72 -13.02 -2.87
N ARG A 612 25.48 -12.81 -3.33
CA ARG A 612 25.09 -11.64 -4.14
C ARG A 612 25.12 -10.33 -3.35
N TYR A 613 24.80 -10.39 -2.07
CA TYR A 613 24.74 -9.25 -1.15
C TYR A 613 25.75 -9.37 -0.01
N SER A 614 26.94 -9.87 -0.31
CA SER A 614 28.04 -10.06 0.66
C SER A 614 28.53 -8.75 1.30
N ASP A 615 28.20 -7.61 0.71
CA ASP A 615 28.47 -6.26 1.18
C ASP A 615 27.32 -5.62 1.96
N ARG A 616 26.24 -6.36 2.22
CA ARG A 616 25.07 -5.90 2.96
C ARG A 616 24.75 -6.82 4.13
N HIS A 617 24.20 -6.22 5.18
CA HIS A 617 23.70 -7.01 6.31
C HIS A 617 22.45 -7.78 5.88
N LEU A 618 22.59 -9.09 5.68
CA LEU A 618 21.53 -9.97 5.25
C LEU A 618 21.05 -10.81 6.42
N THR A 619 19.77 -10.72 6.74
CA THR A 619 19.08 -11.51 7.76
C THR A 619 17.79 -12.11 7.17
N PRO A 620 17.15 -13.09 7.82
CA PRO A 620 15.83 -13.56 7.41
C PRO A 620 14.75 -12.47 7.37
N ASP A 621 14.86 -11.43 8.20
CA ASP A 621 13.94 -10.29 8.23
C ASP A 621 14.26 -9.19 7.21
N THR A 622 15.34 -9.31 6.46
CA THR A 622 15.74 -8.36 5.42
C THR A 622 14.66 -8.30 4.33
N SER A 623 14.24 -7.08 3.97
CA SER A 623 13.29 -6.87 2.87
C SER A 623 14.00 -6.90 1.51
N PRO A 624 13.62 -7.79 0.59
CA PRO A 624 14.22 -7.82 -0.74
C PRO A 624 14.07 -6.49 -1.49
N GLN A 625 12.94 -5.83 -1.34
CA GLN A 625 12.64 -4.58 -2.06
C GLN A 625 13.27 -3.35 -1.39
N LEU A 626 13.17 -3.24 -0.06
CA LEU A 626 13.57 -2.04 0.67
C LEU A 626 15.05 -2.04 1.04
N ASP A 627 15.58 -3.18 1.50
CA ASP A 627 16.93 -3.27 2.03
C ASP A 627 17.95 -3.71 0.97
N LEU A 628 17.55 -4.66 0.10
CA LEU A 628 18.40 -5.14 -0.99
C LEU A 628 18.23 -4.34 -2.29
N GLY A 629 17.18 -3.52 -2.38
CA GLY A 629 16.89 -2.69 -3.56
C GLY A 629 16.48 -3.50 -4.78
N ILE A 630 15.85 -4.67 -4.56
CA ILE A 630 15.36 -5.54 -5.62
C ILE A 630 14.07 -4.92 -6.18
N ASP A 631 14.21 -4.23 -7.32
CA ASP A 631 13.07 -3.74 -8.10
C ASP A 631 12.43 -4.87 -8.93
N SER A 632 11.39 -4.55 -9.69
CA SER A 632 10.70 -5.55 -10.54
C SER A 632 11.62 -6.26 -11.54
N LEU A 633 12.77 -5.68 -11.90
CA LEU A 633 13.78 -6.29 -12.75
C LEU A 633 14.72 -7.18 -11.93
N GLY A 634 15.11 -6.70 -10.75
CA GLY A 634 15.91 -7.47 -9.80
C GLY A 634 15.22 -8.73 -9.32
N TRP A 635 13.90 -8.69 -9.16
CA TRP A 635 13.09 -9.88 -8.84
C TRP A 635 13.16 -10.94 -9.95
N MET A 636 13.16 -10.51 -11.20
CA MET A 636 13.25 -11.46 -12.30
C MET A 636 14.64 -12.11 -12.40
N ASP A 637 15.70 -11.33 -12.26
CA ASP A 637 17.06 -11.88 -12.22
C ASP A 637 17.16 -12.88 -11.06
N LEU A 638 16.61 -12.53 -9.89
CA LEU A 638 16.63 -13.40 -8.71
C LEU A 638 15.80 -14.67 -8.92
N THR A 639 14.60 -14.59 -9.52
CA THR A 639 13.78 -15.79 -9.75
C THR A 639 14.37 -16.72 -10.78
N LEU A 640 15.04 -16.20 -11.80
CA LEU A 640 15.79 -17.02 -12.75
C LEU A 640 16.99 -17.71 -12.10
N GLU A 641 17.69 -17.01 -11.21
CA GLU A 641 18.79 -17.60 -10.43
C GLU A 641 18.28 -18.66 -9.44
N ILE A 642 17.13 -18.45 -8.81
CA ILE A 642 16.49 -19.41 -7.90
C ILE A 642 16.06 -20.66 -8.68
N ASP A 643 15.44 -20.50 -9.86
CA ASP A 643 15.06 -21.63 -10.71
C ASP A 643 16.31 -22.44 -11.13
N GLN A 644 17.38 -21.77 -11.52
CA GLN A 644 18.63 -22.44 -11.94
C GLN A 644 19.37 -23.12 -10.78
N SER A 645 19.40 -22.52 -9.60
CA SER A 645 20.18 -23.00 -8.45
C SER A 645 19.37 -24.00 -7.59
N ALA A 646 18.12 -23.68 -7.28
CA ALA A 646 17.26 -24.46 -6.41
C ALA A 646 16.20 -25.31 -7.15
N GLY A 647 16.03 -25.11 -8.46
CA GLY A 647 15.04 -25.83 -9.26
C GLY A 647 13.59 -25.49 -8.92
N VAL A 648 13.37 -24.29 -8.36
CA VAL A 648 12.08 -23.80 -7.90
C VAL A 648 11.66 -22.58 -8.72
N GLU A 649 10.53 -22.66 -9.42
CA GLU A 649 9.95 -21.55 -10.20
C GLU A 649 8.96 -20.78 -9.31
N LEU A 650 9.30 -19.56 -8.95
CA LEU A 650 8.43 -18.66 -8.19
C LEU A 650 7.40 -17.99 -9.12
N SER A 651 6.12 -18.14 -8.81
CA SER A 651 5.05 -17.45 -9.54
C SER A 651 5.04 -15.94 -9.24
N GLU A 652 4.49 -15.15 -10.16
CA GLU A 652 4.33 -13.69 -9.98
C GLU A 652 3.46 -13.35 -8.76
N GLU A 653 2.55 -14.24 -8.41
CA GLU A 653 1.67 -14.15 -7.24
C GLU A 653 2.43 -14.42 -5.94
N ALA A 654 3.32 -15.39 -5.94
CA ALA A 654 4.22 -15.68 -4.83
C ALA A 654 5.16 -14.48 -4.56
N ILE A 655 5.76 -13.92 -5.60
CA ILE A 655 6.62 -12.73 -5.50
C ILE A 655 5.85 -11.53 -4.92
N GLY A 656 4.58 -11.37 -5.26
CA GLY A 656 3.73 -10.30 -4.75
C GLY A 656 3.43 -10.39 -3.24
N ARG A 657 3.64 -11.55 -2.63
CA ARG A 657 3.42 -11.85 -1.20
C ARG A 657 4.69 -11.83 -0.37
N ILE A 658 5.85 -11.83 -1.01
CA ILE A 658 7.16 -11.87 -0.35
C ILE A 658 7.58 -10.46 0.06
N TYR A 659 7.64 -10.19 1.36
CA TYR A 659 8.09 -8.93 1.94
C TYR A 659 9.44 -9.07 2.64
N THR A 660 9.82 -10.30 3.05
CA THR A 660 11.07 -10.60 3.75
C THR A 660 11.80 -11.78 3.09
N VAL A 661 13.10 -11.90 3.35
CA VAL A 661 13.89 -13.06 2.93
C VAL A 661 13.33 -14.35 3.54
N ARG A 662 12.84 -14.32 4.78
CA ARG A 662 12.19 -15.47 5.43
C ARG A 662 11.00 -15.97 4.61
N GLU A 663 10.12 -15.08 4.18
CA GLU A 663 8.96 -15.45 3.35
C GLU A 663 9.38 -16.00 1.99
N LEU A 664 10.44 -15.46 1.40
CA LEU A 664 11.04 -16.01 0.18
C LEU A 664 11.52 -17.44 0.39
N LEU A 665 12.24 -17.69 1.49
CA LEU A 665 12.78 -19.02 1.81
C LEU A 665 11.67 -20.02 2.11
N HIS A 666 10.59 -19.60 2.79
CA HIS A 666 9.39 -20.42 3.01
C HIS A 666 8.71 -20.80 1.70
N GLU A 667 8.46 -19.85 0.83
CA GLU A 667 7.84 -20.10 -0.47
C GLU A 667 8.67 -21.07 -1.31
N VAL A 668 10.00 -20.91 -1.31
CA VAL A 668 10.92 -21.82 -2.00
C VAL A 668 10.86 -23.23 -1.39
N ALA A 669 10.84 -23.34 -0.06
CA ALA A 669 10.78 -24.63 0.62
C ALA A 669 9.45 -25.37 0.32
N GLU A 670 8.32 -24.66 0.41
CA GLU A 670 6.99 -25.23 0.12
C GLU A 670 6.87 -25.71 -1.33
N GLN A 671 7.35 -24.93 -2.28
CA GLN A 671 7.30 -25.32 -3.69
C GLN A 671 8.26 -26.47 -4.01
N ALA A 672 9.41 -26.54 -3.35
CA ALA A 672 10.32 -27.68 -3.48
C ALA A 672 9.70 -28.97 -2.92
N GLU A 673 8.98 -28.91 -1.78
CA GLU A 673 8.32 -30.07 -1.15
C GLU A 673 7.07 -30.52 -1.93
N ALA A 674 6.32 -29.59 -2.53
CA ALA A 674 5.18 -29.90 -3.38
C ALA A 674 5.55 -30.67 -4.66
N GLY A 675 6.83 -31.01 -4.83
CA GLY A 675 7.35 -31.77 -5.95
C GLY A 675 7.24 -30.97 -7.24
N GLY A 676 7.93 -29.84 -7.28
CA GLY A 676 7.90 -28.85 -8.35
C GLY A 676 8.12 -29.38 -9.77
N SER A 677 7.11 -30.02 -10.27
CA SER A 677 6.85 -30.30 -11.67
C SER A 677 5.41 -29.93 -11.96
N SER A 678 5.10 -28.63 -11.95
CA SER A 678 3.96 -28.16 -12.73
C SER A 678 4.37 -28.23 -14.20
N VAL A 679 4.25 -29.40 -14.76
CA VAL A 679 4.15 -29.58 -16.20
C VAL A 679 2.94 -28.77 -16.66
N GLY A 680 3.16 -27.56 -17.16
CA GLY A 680 2.08 -26.85 -17.82
C GLY A 680 2.14 -25.34 -18.00
N GLN A 681 3.10 -24.60 -17.48
CA GLN A 681 3.30 -23.22 -17.94
C GLN A 681 4.61 -23.11 -18.70
N ALA A 682 4.48 -23.04 -20.02
CA ALA A 682 5.60 -22.91 -20.93
C ALA A 682 6.39 -21.63 -20.60
N LEU A 683 7.72 -21.79 -20.47
CA LEU A 683 8.67 -20.69 -20.39
C LEU A 683 8.31 -19.60 -21.42
N PRO A 684 8.36 -18.30 -21.06
CA PRO A 684 8.03 -17.17 -21.97
C PRO A 684 8.75 -17.23 -23.30
N LEU A 685 9.89 -17.92 -23.36
CA LEU A 685 10.71 -18.13 -24.56
C LEU A 685 10.26 -19.32 -25.39
N GLU A 686 9.64 -20.35 -24.80
CA GLU A 686 9.18 -21.55 -25.55
C GLU A 686 7.79 -21.38 -26.16
N GLN A 687 6.87 -20.73 -25.46
CA GLN A 687 5.54 -20.39 -25.97
C GLN A 687 5.22 -18.90 -25.76
N PRO A 688 5.96 -18.01 -26.41
CA PRO A 688 5.86 -16.58 -26.16
C PRO A 688 4.45 -16.02 -26.43
N GLU A 689 3.70 -16.65 -27.33
CA GLU A 689 2.35 -16.20 -27.65
C GLU A 689 1.31 -16.48 -26.51
N ALA A 690 1.61 -17.39 -25.58
CA ALA A 690 0.76 -17.63 -24.41
C ALA A 690 0.81 -16.48 -23.40
N VAL A 691 1.97 -15.82 -23.29
CA VAL A 691 2.22 -14.70 -22.35
C VAL A 691 1.77 -13.35 -22.92
N LEU A 692 1.68 -13.21 -24.25
CA LEU A 692 1.31 -11.96 -24.90
C LEU A 692 -0.20 -11.72 -24.85
N SER A 693 -0.60 -10.50 -24.47
CA SER A 693 -1.98 -10.07 -24.54
C SER A 693 -2.52 -10.06 -25.97
N GLU A 694 -3.83 -10.20 -26.15
CA GLU A 694 -4.50 -10.16 -27.46
C GLU A 694 -4.17 -8.89 -28.25
N TYR A 695 -3.95 -7.77 -27.56
CA TYR A 695 -3.53 -6.53 -28.20
C TYR A 695 -2.09 -6.62 -28.74
N GLN A 696 -1.18 -7.23 -28.00
CA GLN A 696 0.21 -7.44 -28.41
C GLN A 696 0.28 -8.42 -29.59
N LYS A 697 -0.48 -9.52 -29.55
CA LYS A 697 -0.61 -10.48 -30.67
C LYS A 697 -1.08 -9.80 -31.96
N ARG A 698 -2.13 -8.97 -31.88
CA ARG A 698 -2.62 -8.18 -33.02
C ARG A 698 -1.62 -7.14 -33.54
N SER A 699 -0.74 -6.65 -32.68
CA SER A 699 0.30 -5.69 -33.06
C SER A 699 1.43 -6.35 -33.86
N LEU A 700 1.58 -7.67 -33.78
CA LEU A 700 2.52 -8.46 -34.58
C LEU A 700 1.96 -8.85 -35.96
N GLU A 701 0.71 -8.53 -36.28
CA GLU A 701 0.11 -8.80 -37.58
C GLU A 701 0.58 -7.81 -38.64
N PRO A 702 0.79 -8.24 -39.91
CA PRO A 702 1.17 -7.37 -41.01
C PRO A 702 0.13 -6.27 -41.26
N PHE A 703 0.61 -5.09 -41.67
CA PHE A 703 -0.29 -3.99 -41.99
C PHE A 703 -1.05 -4.21 -43.30
N GLY A 704 -2.33 -3.92 -43.28
CA GLY A 704 -3.13 -3.78 -44.49
C GLY A 704 -2.71 -2.56 -45.33
N PRO A 705 -3.16 -2.47 -46.61
CA PRO A 705 -2.66 -1.50 -47.58
C PRO A 705 -2.76 -0.03 -47.12
N VAL A 706 -3.83 0.35 -46.43
CA VAL A 706 -4.04 1.72 -45.94
C VAL A 706 -3.02 2.08 -44.83
N LYS A 707 -2.83 1.20 -43.87
CA LYS A 707 -1.85 1.41 -42.80
C LYS A 707 -0.42 1.42 -43.36
N THR A 708 -0.11 0.57 -44.34
CA THR A 708 1.16 0.54 -45.05
C THR A 708 1.48 1.87 -45.76
N ALA A 709 0.49 2.47 -46.44
CA ALA A 709 0.65 3.78 -47.10
C ALA A 709 0.89 4.90 -46.07
N ALA A 710 0.11 4.89 -44.95
CA ALA A 710 0.28 5.84 -43.87
C ALA A 710 1.67 5.73 -43.19
N ALA A 711 2.12 4.51 -42.92
CA ALA A 711 3.44 4.25 -42.34
C ALA A 711 4.59 4.71 -43.28
N ARG A 712 4.47 4.43 -44.57
CA ARG A 712 5.43 4.95 -45.56
C ARG A 712 5.53 6.48 -45.55
N GLY A 713 4.39 7.16 -45.53
CA GLY A 713 4.34 8.63 -45.44
C GLY A 713 4.99 9.15 -44.15
N MET A 714 4.69 8.53 -43.04
CA MET A 714 5.25 8.89 -41.71
C MET A 714 6.79 8.72 -41.72
N PHE A 715 7.30 7.56 -42.13
CA PHE A 715 8.76 7.33 -42.19
C PHE A 715 9.46 8.21 -43.18
N ALA A 716 8.86 8.51 -44.36
CA ALA A 716 9.43 9.44 -45.35
C ALA A 716 9.54 10.85 -44.74
N LEU A 717 8.51 11.32 -44.02
CA LEU A 717 8.55 12.62 -43.34
C LEU A 717 9.62 12.63 -42.22
N ASN A 718 9.71 11.57 -41.42
CA ASN A 718 10.74 11.43 -40.39
C ASN A 718 12.16 11.51 -41.00
N ARG A 719 12.41 10.83 -42.11
CA ARG A 719 13.69 10.89 -42.82
C ARG A 719 14.03 12.29 -43.30
N VAL A 720 13.06 13.00 -43.88
CA VAL A 720 13.26 14.39 -44.33
C VAL A 720 13.61 15.30 -43.15
N ILE A 721 12.91 15.16 -42.05
CA ILE A 721 13.20 15.92 -40.81
C ILE A 721 14.61 15.60 -40.30
N ALA A 722 14.97 14.32 -40.16
CA ALA A 722 16.29 13.91 -39.71
C ALA A 722 17.42 14.45 -40.58
N GLN A 723 17.24 14.44 -41.89
CA GLN A 723 18.26 14.94 -42.85
C GLN A 723 18.31 16.47 -42.91
N LYS A 724 17.16 17.16 -42.97
CA LYS A 724 17.09 18.61 -43.22
C LYS A 724 17.21 19.46 -41.97
N VAL A 725 16.65 18.97 -40.84
CA VAL A 725 16.65 19.70 -39.59
C VAL A 725 17.85 19.34 -38.73
N PHE A 726 18.20 18.04 -38.67
CA PHE A 726 19.26 17.54 -37.80
C PHE A 726 20.55 17.20 -38.53
N GLY A 727 20.62 17.35 -39.82
CA GLY A 727 21.84 17.11 -40.60
C GLY A 727 22.40 15.69 -40.39
N MET A 728 21.55 14.68 -40.40
CA MET A 728 21.87 13.32 -40.01
C MET A 728 22.89 12.66 -40.96
N SER A 729 23.94 12.07 -40.40
CA SER A 729 24.94 11.23 -41.08
C SER A 729 24.73 9.76 -40.69
N ILE A 730 24.89 8.86 -41.69
CA ILE A 730 24.67 7.41 -41.49
C ILE A 730 25.94 6.70 -41.99
N HIS A 731 26.45 5.76 -41.16
CA HIS A 731 27.67 4.98 -41.46
C HIS A 731 27.36 3.48 -41.22
N GLY A 732 27.98 2.61 -42.04
CA GLY A 732 27.88 1.15 -41.85
C GLY A 732 26.51 0.54 -42.19
N LEU A 733 25.67 1.25 -42.97
CA LEU A 733 24.35 0.73 -43.36
C LEU A 733 24.47 -0.54 -44.23
N GLU A 734 25.58 -0.70 -44.94
CA GLU A 734 25.94 -1.87 -45.74
C GLU A 734 26.15 -3.15 -44.92
N HIS A 735 26.39 -3.01 -43.61
CA HIS A 735 26.59 -4.14 -42.69
C HIS A 735 25.27 -4.87 -42.35
N LEU A 736 24.13 -4.23 -42.60
CA LEU A 736 22.84 -4.83 -42.23
C LEU A 736 22.59 -6.10 -43.07
N PRO A 737 22.20 -7.23 -42.43
CA PRO A 737 21.80 -8.44 -43.11
C PRO A 737 20.64 -8.18 -44.07
N ARG A 738 20.78 -8.57 -45.32
CA ARG A 738 19.75 -8.33 -46.36
C ARG A 738 18.52 -9.21 -46.18
N GLU A 739 18.71 -10.41 -45.68
CA GLU A 739 17.68 -11.42 -45.46
C GLU A 739 17.80 -12.02 -44.04
N GLY A 740 16.74 -12.60 -43.52
CA GLY A 740 16.70 -13.23 -42.21
C GLY A 740 16.36 -12.27 -41.04
N SER A 741 16.23 -12.85 -39.85
CA SER A 741 16.06 -12.11 -38.62
C SER A 741 17.40 -11.62 -38.08
N PHE A 742 17.39 -10.49 -37.42
CA PHE A 742 18.52 -9.94 -36.67
C PHE A 742 18.04 -9.01 -35.56
N VAL A 743 18.91 -8.72 -34.61
CA VAL A 743 18.64 -7.78 -33.52
C VAL A 743 19.55 -6.54 -33.69
N LEU A 744 18.96 -5.35 -33.62
CA LEU A 744 19.71 -4.10 -33.48
C LEU A 744 19.84 -3.76 -32.00
N THR A 745 21.04 -3.48 -31.55
CA THR A 745 21.35 -3.13 -30.15
C THR A 745 21.98 -1.74 -30.04
N PRO A 746 21.14 -0.69 -30.05
CA PRO A 746 21.61 0.68 -29.93
C PRO A 746 21.81 1.10 -28.49
N ASN A 747 22.69 2.11 -28.25
CA ASN A 747 22.69 2.88 -27.03
C ASN A 747 21.38 3.69 -26.90
N HIS A 748 20.99 4.04 -25.67
CA HIS A 748 19.72 4.74 -25.38
C HIS A 748 19.92 6.01 -24.55
N VAL A 749 19.99 7.16 -25.20
CA VAL A 749 20.30 8.43 -24.55
C VAL A 749 19.22 9.51 -24.75
N SER A 750 18.26 9.28 -25.66
CA SER A 750 17.23 10.27 -25.98
C SER A 750 15.92 9.63 -26.46
N SER A 751 14.80 10.33 -26.29
CA SER A 751 13.53 9.97 -26.96
C SER A 751 13.57 10.08 -28.47
N LEU A 752 14.63 10.67 -29.07
CA LEU A 752 14.85 10.77 -30.51
C LEU A 752 15.50 9.50 -31.08
N ASP A 753 16.07 8.61 -30.26
CA ASP A 753 16.83 7.45 -30.71
C ASP A 753 16.03 6.53 -31.67
N PRO A 754 14.78 6.13 -31.32
CA PRO A 754 13.97 5.33 -32.24
C PRO A 754 13.68 6.05 -33.56
N GLY A 755 13.46 7.37 -33.53
CA GLY A 755 13.27 8.19 -34.71
C GLY A 755 14.52 8.31 -35.57
N ALA A 756 15.69 8.36 -34.94
CA ALA A 756 16.98 8.38 -35.66
C ALA A 756 17.24 7.04 -36.37
N ILE A 757 17.05 5.91 -35.69
CA ILE A 757 17.16 4.58 -36.29
C ILE A 757 16.18 4.44 -37.48
N ALA A 758 14.92 4.81 -37.25
CA ALA A 758 13.89 4.73 -38.30
C ALA A 758 14.18 5.65 -39.49
N ALA A 759 14.87 6.80 -39.29
CA ALA A 759 15.28 7.68 -40.39
C ALA A 759 16.47 7.13 -41.19
N ALA A 760 17.32 6.31 -40.57
CA ALA A 760 18.48 5.68 -41.23
C ALA A 760 18.06 4.55 -42.15
N LEU A 761 17.02 3.81 -41.80
CA LEU A 761 16.59 2.60 -42.50
C LEU A 761 15.59 2.89 -43.61
N ASP A 762 15.59 2.07 -44.65
CA ASP A 762 14.56 2.10 -45.70
C ASP A 762 13.27 1.38 -45.26
N TYR A 763 12.15 1.64 -45.94
CA TYR A 763 10.87 1.06 -45.61
C TYR A 763 10.83 -0.48 -45.81
N ARG A 764 11.74 -1.04 -46.62
CA ARG A 764 11.82 -2.49 -46.79
C ARG A 764 12.28 -3.18 -45.51
N HIS A 765 13.20 -2.55 -44.78
CA HIS A 765 13.60 -3.02 -43.44
C HIS A 765 12.57 -2.65 -42.39
N LEU A 766 12.10 -1.39 -42.35
CA LEU A 766 11.22 -0.86 -41.32
C LEU A 766 9.89 -1.63 -41.19
N ARG A 767 9.34 -2.15 -42.27
CA ARG A 767 8.11 -2.93 -42.25
C ARG A 767 8.22 -4.29 -41.52
N HIS A 768 9.44 -4.73 -41.25
CA HIS A 768 9.77 -5.99 -40.58
C HIS A 768 10.51 -5.76 -39.27
N ILE A 769 10.58 -4.52 -38.78
CA ILE A 769 11.22 -4.16 -37.52
C ILE A 769 10.17 -3.87 -36.47
N TYR A 770 10.33 -4.49 -35.32
CA TYR A 770 9.48 -4.34 -34.14
C TYR A 770 10.29 -3.75 -32.99
N TRP A 771 9.64 -2.96 -32.16
CA TRP A 771 10.23 -2.30 -31.00
C TRP A 771 9.35 -2.50 -29.79
N ALA A 772 9.96 -2.69 -28.64
CA ALA A 772 9.29 -2.62 -27.35
C ALA A 772 9.17 -1.16 -26.91
N GLY A 773 7.99 -0.73 -26.51
CA GLY A 773 7.78 0.62 -26.01
C GLY A 773 6.91 0.62 -24.76
N ARG A 774 7.37 1.24 -23.68
CA ARG A 774 6.58 1.35 -22.44
C ARG A 774 5.24 2.04 -22.71
N SER A 775 4.15 1.45 -22.22
CA SER A 775 2.77 1.91 -22.43
C SER A 775 2.54 3.33 -21.89
N ASP A 776 3.17 3.68 -20.77
CA ASP A 776 3.09 4.98 -20.11
C ASP A 776 3.77 6.13 -20.89
N THR A 777 4.80 5.83 -21.66
CA THR A 777 5.59 6.84 -22.39
C THR A 777 5.31 6.87 -23.88
N ALA A 778 5.35 5.72 -24.55
CA ALA A 778 5.19 5.61 -26.00
C ALA A 778 3.74 5.78 -26.46
N PHE A 779 2.75 5.54 -25.55
CA PHE A 779 1.33 5.59 -25.85
C PHE A 779 0.55 6.63 -25.00
N SER A 780 1.25 7.59 -24.39
CA SER A 780 0.70 8.56 -23.43
C SER A 780 -0.35 9.53 -23.99
N ASN A 781 -0.41 9.72 -25.30
CA ASN A 781 -1.42 10.57 -25.96
C ASN A 781 -1.87 10.00 -27.31
N PRO A 782 -3.03 10.46 -27.88
CA PRO A 782 -3.55 9.90 -29.13
C PRO A 782 -2.60 9.98 -30.31
N LEU A 783 -1.78 11.03 -30.39
CA LEU A 783 -0.83 11.22 -31.48
C LEU A 783 0.35 10.23 -31.35
N LYS A 784 0.88 10.07 -30.17
CA LYS A 784 1.93 9.06 -29.90
C LYS A 784 1.41 7.64 -30.14
N ARG A 785 0.15 7.35 -29.74
CA ARG A 785 -0.50 6.05 -30.04
C ARG A 785 -0.59 5.78 -31.53
N LEU A 786 -0.92 6.81 -32.33
CA LEU A 786 -0.95 6.69 -33.79
C LEU A 786 0.44 6.41 -34.36
N PHE A 787 1.46 7.17 -33.95
CA PHE A 787 2.84 6.98 -34.39
C PHE A 787 3.41 5.63 -33.92
N GLY A 788 3.14 5.24 -32.67
CA GLY A 788 3.54 3.93 -32.14
C GLY A 788 2.95 2.78 -32.97
N ARG A 789 1.64 2.84 -33.24
CA ARG A 789 0.95 1.81 -34.06
C ARG A 789 1.47 1.75 -35.51
N LEU A 790 1.77 2.88 -36.13
CA LEU A 790 2.33 2.92 -37.51
C LEU A 790 3.82 2.57 -37.56
N GLY A 791 4.50 2.64 -36.41
CA GLY A 791 5.93 2.32 -36.29
C GLY A 791 6.23 0.91 -35.79
N HIS A 792 5.25 -0.01 -35.68
CA HIS A 792 5.41 -1.35 -35.08
C HIS A 792 5.95 -1.33 -33.64
N VAL A 793 5.64 -0.25 -32.89
CA VAL A 793 5.93 -0.19 -31.45
C VAL A 793 4.85 -0.97 -30.71
N VAL A 794 5.26 -1.98 -29.95
CA VAL A 794 4.35 -2.80 -29.16
C VAL A 794 4.39 -2.32 -27.71
N PRO A 795 3.24 -1.98 -27.11
CA PRO A 795 3.21 -1.54 -25.73
C PRO A 795 3.55 -2.69 -24.79
N ILE A 796 4.43 -2.39 -23.84
CA ILE A 796 4.80 -3.29 -22.76
C ILE A 796 4.33 -2.64 -21.49
N ASP A 797 3.64 -3.42 -20.64
CA ASP A 797 3.16 -2.97 -19.34
C ASP A 797 4.36 -2.74 -18.41
N SER A 798 4.38 -1.62 -17.71
CA SER A 798 5.45 -1.29 -16.78
C SER A 798 5.51 -2.22 -15.55
N HIS A 799 4.41 -2.91 -15.22
CA HIS A 799 4.32 -3.85 -14.11
C HIS A 799 4.64 -5.30 -14.50
N ARG A 800 4.51 -5.65 -15.79
CA ARG A 800 4.88 -6.96 -16.36
C ARG A 800 6.02 -6.81 -17.38
N ALA A 801 6.84 -5.77 -17.24
CA ALA A 801 7.70 -5.28 -18.32
C ALA A 801 8.68 -6.32 -18.84
N VAL A 802 9.18 -7.20 -18.01
CA VAL A 802 10.33 -8.03 -18.39
C VAL A 802 9.92 -9.35 -18.98
N PHE A 803 9.01 -10.09 -18.34
CA PHE A 803 8.46 -11.33 -18.93
C PHE A 803 7.77 -11.03 -20.26
N SER A 804 6.96 -9.97 -20.28
CA SER A 804 6.29 -9.50 -21.49
C SER A 804 7.27 -9.01 -22.57
N SER A 805 8.41 -8.41 -22.18
CA SER A 805 9.45 -7.98 -23.12
C SER A 805 10.19 -9.15 -23.74
N LEU A 806 10.60 -10.12 -22.92
CA LEU A 806 11.28 -11.34 -23.41
C LEU A 806 10.35 -12.19 -24.28
N ALA A 807 9.10 -12.38 -23.83
CA ALA A 807 8.10 -13.07 -24.63
C ALA A 807 7.85 -12.36 -25.97
N PHE A 808 7.78 -11.02 -25.95
CA PHE A 808 7.65 -10.24 -27.17
C PHE A 808 8.87 -10.41 -28.09
N GLY A 809 10.10 -10.26 -27.58
CA GLY A 809 11.33 -10.46 -28.33
C GLY A 809 11.41 -11.85 -28.95
N ALA A 810 11.10 -12.89 -28.17
CA ALA A 810 11.04 -14.27 -28.61
C ALA A 810 9.97 -14.49 -29.70
N ALA A 811 8.77 -13.88 -29.54
CA ALA A 811 7.71 -13.97 -30.56
C ALA A 811 8.12 -13.31 -31.90
N VAL A 812 8.82 -12.17 -31.85
CA VAL A 812 9.35 -11.50 -33.05
C VAL A 812 10.38 -12.39 -33.74
N LEU A 813 11.36 -12.92 -33.01
CA LEU A 813 12.43 -13.77 -33.57
C LEU A 813 11.92 -15.11 -34.08
N LYS A 814 10.95 -15.74 -33.41
CA LYS A 814 10.26 -16.95 -33.87
C LYS A 814 9.55 -16.75 -35.22
N ARG A 815 9.00 -15.56 -35.46
CA ARG A 815 8.35 -15.19 -36.73
C ARG A 815 9.35 -14.79 -37.82
N GLN A 816 10.65 -14.91 -37.55
CA GLN A 816 11.74 -14.50 -38.42
C GLN A 816 11.71 -13.01 -38.81
N GLU A 817 11.17 -12.19 -37.89
CA GLU A 817 11.14 -10.74 -38.00
C GLU A 817 12.36 -10.10 -37.32
N LYS A 818 12.50 -8.79 -37.38
CA LYS A 818 13.65 -8.04 -36.89
C LYS A 818 13.30 -7.27 -35.65
N LEU A 819 14.22 -7.22 -34.69
CA LEU A 819 13.99 -6.62 -33.40
C LEU A 819 14.96 -5.44 -33.15
N VAL A 820 14.46 -4.34 -32.63
CA VAL A 820 15.30 -3.31 -31.98
C VAL A 820 15.17 -3.47 -30.50
N TRP A 821 16.29 -3.73 -29.85
CA TRP A 821 16.37 -3.92 -28.41
C TRP A 821 17.39 -2.93 -27.84
N PHE A 822 16.93 -2.08 -26.90
CA PHE A 822 17.79 -1.16 -26.16
C PHE A 822 18.35 -1.87 -24.93
N PRO A 823 19.61 -2.35 -24.97
CA PRO A 823 20.11 -3.25 -23.92
C PRO A 823 20.36 -2.57 -22.58
N GLU A 824 20.44 -1.25 -22.53
CA GLU A 824 20.52 -0.46 -21.29
C GLU A 824 19.22 -0.50 -20.45
N GLY A 825 18.09 -0.86 -21.06
CA GLY A 825 16.78 -0.95 -20.40
C GLY A 825 16.12 0.41 -20.06
N HIS A 826 16.89 1.48 -20.00
CA HIS A 826 16.42 2.85 -19.76
C HIS A 826 17.30 3.87 -20.46
N ARG A 827 16.83 5.12 -20.55
CA ARG A 827 17.59 6.21 -21.17
C ARG A 827 18.66 6.74 -20.23
N SER A 828 19.89 6.86 -20.70
CA SER A 828 20.98 7.47 -19.95
C SER A 828 20.65 8.93 -19.61
N HIS A 829 20.82 9.30 -18.35
CA HIS A 829 20.64 10.67 -17.88
C HIS A 829 21.89 11.54 -18.06
N THR A 830 23.05 10.92 -18.26
CA THR A 830 24.34 11.59 -18.46
C THR A 830 24.70 11.74 -19.94
N GLY A 831 24.04 10.98 -20.83
CA GLY A 831 24.40 10.87 -22.23
C GLY A 831 25.52 9.87 -22.52
N GLU A 832 26.04 9.21 -21.50
CA GLU A 832 27.04 8.14 -21.61
C GLU A 832 26.36 6.77 -21.74
N LEU A 833 27.08 5.82 -22.37
CA LEU A 833 26.63 4.44 -22.49
C LEU A 833 26.55 3.79 -21.11
N GLN A 834 25.41 3.22 -20.78
CA GLN A 834 25.17 2.53 -19.52
C GLN A 834 25.44 1.02 -19.64
N PRO A 835 25.73 0.31 -18.53
CA PRO A 835 25.87 -1.14 -18.54
C PRO A 835 24.63 -1.82 -19.14
N PHE A 836 24.86 -2.88 -19.89
CA PHE A 836 23.79 -3.64 -20.53
C PHE A 836 23.13 -4.60 -19.53
N ARG A 837 21.83 -4.78 -19.69
CA ARG A 837 21.01 -5.69 -18.87
C ARG A 837 21.08 -7.12 -19.42
N PRO A 838 21.00 -8.16 -18.56
CA PRO A 838 21.10 -9.56 -18.95
C PRO A 838 20.05 -10.04 -19.95
N GLY A 839 18.87 -9.42 -20.01
CA GLY A 839 17.75 -9.87 -20.84
C GLY A 839 18.07 -10.02 -22.33
N ILE A 840 19.00 -9.22 -22.90
CA ILE A 840 19.43 -9.41 -24.29
C ILE A 840 20.31 -10.66 -24.44
N GLY A 841 21.15 -10.98 -23.45
CA GLY A 841 21.96 -12.20 -23.43
C GLY A 841 21.09 -13.44 -23.40
N VAL A 842 20.07 -13.49 -22.54
CA VAL A 842 19.09 -14.58 -22.46
C VAL A 842 18.36 -14.79 -23.79
N LEU A 843 17.96 -13.69 -24.44
CA LEU A 843 17.27 -13.75 -25.72
C LEU A 843 18.20 -14.29 -26.84
N LEU A 844 19.45 -13.83 -26.88
CA LEU A 844 20.44 -14.22 -27.92
C LEU A 844 21.00 -15.62 -27.71
N ASP A 845 21.11 -16.08 -26.48
CA ASP A 845 21.49 -17.47 -26.14
C ASP A 845 20.42 -18.45 -26.65
N ARG A 846 19.12 -18.14 -26.42
CA ARG A 846 18.01 -19.00 -26.87
C ARG A 846 17.70 -18.87 -28.36
N PHE A 847 17.89 -17.70 -28.97
CA PHE A 847 17.65 -17.38 -30.38
C PHE A 847 18.95 -16.83 -30.97
N PRO A 848 19.90 -17.67 -31.39
CA PRO A 848 21.19 -17.22 -31.90
C PRO A 848 21.04 -16.64 -33.32
N VAL A 849 20.52 -15.40 -33.39
CA VAL A 849 20.41 -14.61 -34.63
C VAL A 849 21.50 -13.54 -34.64
N PRO A 850 21.96 -13.08 -35.83
CA PRO A 850 22.94 -12.02 -35.91
C PRO A 850 22.53 -10.79 -35.14
N VAL A 851 23.43 -10.24 -34.30
CA VAL A 851 23.23 -8.99 -33.59
C VAL A 851 24.10 -7.89 -34.18
N VAL A 852 23.48 -6.75 -34.50
CA VAL A 852 24.16 -5.61 -35.10
C VAL A 852 24.28 -4.52 -34.03
N PRO A 853 25.48 -4.23 -33.53
CA PRO A 853 25.69 -3.14 -32.60
C PRO A 853 25.49 -1.79 -33.31
N VAL A 854 24.80 -0.87 -32.64
CA VAL A 854 24.48 0.45 -33.17
C VAL A 854 24.90 1.54 -32.19
N PHE A 855 25.51 2.61 -32.67
CA PHE A 855 25.83 3.76 -31.84
C PHE A 855 25.22 5.04 -32.39
N ILE A 856 24.49 5.78 -31.56
CA ILE A 856 23.77 7.00 -31.90
C ILE A 856 24.43 8.16 -31.14
N ARG A 857 24.78 9.22 -31.86
CA ARG A 857 25.34 10.47 -31.30
C ARG A 857 24.48 11.67 -31.67
N GLY A 858 24.52 12.69 -30.81
CA GLY A 858 23.88 13.96 -31.06
C GLY A 858 22.40 13.99 -30.59
N THR A 859 21.77 12.85 -30.35
CA THR A 859 20.37 12.79 -29.87
C THR A 859 20.23 13.29 -28.46
N TYR A 860 21.21 13.04 -27.58
CA TYR A 860 21.24 13.58 -26.22
C TYR A 860 21.32 15.12 -26.23
N GLU A 861 22.27 15.70 -27.02
CA GLU A 861 22.44 17.15 -27.15
C GLU A 861 21.23 17.80 -27.87
N ALA A 862 20.57 17.05 -28.76
CA ALA A 862 19.36 17.52 -29.42
C ALA A 862 18.15 17.51 -28.47
N MET A 863 17.97 16.45 -27.68
CA MET A 863 16.85 16.32 -26.79
C MET A 863 17.20 15.42 -25.58
N PRO A 864 17.89 15.98 -24.56
CA PRO A 864 18.20 15.23 -23.35
C PRO A 864 16.91 14.83 -22.60
N PRO A 865 16.94 13.80 -21.75
CA PRO A 865 15.81 13.40 -20.91
C PRO A 865 15.19 14.58 -20.17
N GLY A 866 13.85 14.67 -20.16
CA GLY A 866 13.10 15.76 -19.54
C GLY A 866 12.89 17.04 -20.39
N LYS A 867 13.39 17.10 -21.61
CA LYS A 867 13.07 18.20 -22.54
C LYS A 867 11.90 17.83 -23.46
N ALA A 868 10.99 18.80 -23.67
CA ALA A 868 9.76 18.60 -24.47
C ALA A 868 9.98 18.83 -25.99
N TRP A 869 10.97 19.64 -26.38
CA TRP A 869 11.21 20.02 -27.75
C TRP A 869 12.68 19.81 -28.12
N PRO A 870 12.96 19.20 -29.31
CA PRO A 870 14.32 18.99 -29.76
C PRO A 870 14.94 20.31 -30.25
N ARG A 871 16.27 20.41 -30.11
CA ARG A 871 17.08 21.46 -30.70
C ARG A 871 17.79 20.91 -31.95
N PRO A 872 17.93 21.69 -33.03
CA PRO A 872 18.69 21.26 -34.20
C PRO A 872 20.16 20.99 -33.80
N LYS A 873 20.55 19.72 -33.85
CA LYS A 873 21.92 19.26 -33.63
C LYS A 873 22.23 18.18 -34.66
N LYS A 874 23.47 18.09 -35.10
CA LYS A 874 23.89 17.05 -36.03
C LYS A 874 23.76 15.69 -35.36
N LEU A 875 23.01 14.77 -35.98
CA LEU A 875 22.88 13.38 -35.56
C LEU A 875 23.82 12.49 -36.37
N THR A 876 24.40 11.52 -35.71
CA THR A 876 25.20 10.48 -36.39
C THR A 876 24.77 9.13 -35.90
N ILE A 877 24.49 8.20 -36.78
CA ILE A 877 24.22 6.82 -36.48
C ILE A 877 25.23 5.91 -37.19
N THR A 878 25.81 4.99 -36.42
CA THR A 878 26.82 4.05 -36.94
C THR A 878 26.34 2.63 -36.66
N PHE A 879 26.26 1.81 -37.73
CA PHE A 879 25.98 0.38 -37.64
C PHE A 879 27.30 -0.38 -37.71
N GLY A 880 27.54 -1.24 -36.71
CA GLY A 880 28.68 -2.15 -36.71
C GLY A 880 28.45 -3.38 -37.60
N GLU A 881 29.44 -4.22 -37.70
CA GLU A 881 29.34 -5.52 -38.39
C GLU A 881 28.41 -6.44 -37.58
N PRO A 882 27.65 -7.33 -38.28
CA PRO A 882 26.85 -8.33 -37.61
C PRO A 882 27.74 -9.30 -36.83
N LEU A 883 27.37 -9.56 -35.57
CA LEU A 883 28.09 -10.43 -34.66
C LEU A 883 27.25 -11.72 -34.44
N ASP A 884 27.93 -12.86 -34.39
CA ASP A 884 27.31 -14.13 -34.03
C ASP A 884 27.26 -14.22 -32.47
N PRO A 885 26.12 -14.47 -31.85
CA PRO A 885 26.02 -14.64 -30.39
C PRO A 885 26.98 -15.69 -29.82
N ARG A 886 27.25 -16.75 -30.53
CA ARG A 886 28.23 -17.78 -30.14
C ARG A 886 29.67 -17.27 -30.12
N GLU A 887 30.02 -16.35 -31.05
CA GLU A 887 31.32 -15.70 -31.04
C GLU A 887 31.43 -14.70 -29.90
N LEU A 888 30.35 -13.97 -29.61
CA LEU A 888 30.27 -13.07 -28.46
C LEU A 888 30.45 -13.83 -27.15
N GLU A 889 29.80 -15.01 -27.00
CA GLU A 889 29.96 -15.87 -25.84
C GLU A 889 31.44 -16.27 -25.60
N GLN A 890 32.19 -16.51 -26.66
CA GLN A 890 33.61 -16.89 -26.56
C GLN A 890 34.54 -15.70 -26.27
N GLN A 891 34.11 -14.46 -26.59
CA GLN A 891 34.89 -13.24 -26.42
C GLN A 891 34.69 -12.60 -25.05
N GLY A 892 33.51 -12.79 -24.46
CA GLY A 892 33.14 -12.14 -23.20
C GLY A 892 33.59 -12.90 -21.96
N GLU A 893 33.60 -12.17 -20.82
CA GLU A 893 33.90 -12.68 -19.50
C GLU A 893 32.59 -12.76 -18.68
N GLY A 894 32.43 -13.80 -17.85
CA GLY A 894 31.27 -14.03 -17.01
C GLY A 894 31.04 -15.49 -16.70
N GLU A 895 30.30 -15.77 -15.66
CA GLU A 895 30.05 -17.15 -15.21
C GLU A 895 29.08 -17.87 -16.16
N GLN A 896 28.07 -17.17 -16.67
CA GLN A 896 27.04 -17.75 -17.53
C GLN A 896 27.19 -17.33 -19.01
N PRO A 897 26.71 -18.15 -19.97
CA PRO A 897 26.77 -17.84 -21.42
C PRO A 897 26.15 -16.46 -21.74
N GLN A 898 25.01 -16.14 -21.14
CA GLN A 898 24.32 -14.88 -21.36
C GLN A 898 25.12 -13.66 -20.88
N ASP A 899 25.87 -13.77 -19.77
CA ASP A 899 26.67 -12.67 -19.24
C ASP A 899 27.86 -12.39 -20.16
N ARG A 900 28.49 -13.43 -20.69
CA ARG A 900 29.58 -13.32 -21.66
C ARG A 900 29.11 -12.64 -22.93
N ILE A 901 27.91 -13.01 -23.44
CA ILE A 901 27.32 -12.37 -24.63
C ILE A 901 27.06 -10.87 -24.36
N VAL A 902 26.50 -10.54 -23.20
CA VAL A 902 26.17 -9.15 -22.83
C VAL A 902 27.42 -8.29 -22.69
N GLN A 903 28.46 -8.80 -22.01
CA GLN A 903 29.72 -8.08 -21.79
C GLN A 903 30.45 -7.85 -23.12
N ALA A 904 30.60 -8.86 -23.97
CA ALA A 904 31.25 -8.71 -25.29
C ALA A 904 30.43 -7.73 -26.17
N LEU A 905 29.10 -7.83 -26.18
CA LEU A 905 28.24 -6.92 -26.97
C LEU A 905 28.38 -5.45 -26.50
N PHE A 906 28.47 -5.25 -25.17
CA PHE A 906 28.72 -3.90 -24.61
C PHE A 906 30.03 -3.31 -25.13
N GLU A 907 31.10 -4.08 -25.16
CA GLU A 907 32.41 -3.64 -25.66
C GLU A 907 32.37 -3.27 -27.16
N HIS A 908 31.65 -4.07 -27.94
CA HIS A 908 31.46 -3.76 -29.36
C HIS A 908 30.69 -2.43 -29.59
N VAL A 909 29.62 -2.19 -28.83
CA VAL A 909 28.86 -0.93 -28.89
C VAL A 909 29.73 0.24 -28.40
N ALA A 910 30.46 0.08 -27.29
CA ALA A 910 31.36 1.08 -26.74
C ALA A 910 32.49 1.46 -27.75
N LYS A 911 33.04 0.47 -28.45
CA LYS A 911 34.05 0.69 -29.49
C LYS A 911 33.53 1.53 -30.64
N LEU A 912 32.27 1.33 -31.09
CA LEU A 912 31.65 2.22 -32.10
C LEU A 912 31.52 3.65 -31.57
N GLY A 913 31.29 3.79 -30.27
CA GLY A 913 31.24 5.07 -29.57
C GLY A 913 32.61 5.80 -29.51
N SER A 914 33.72 5.09 -29.52
CA SER A 914 35.09 5.67 -29.43
C SER A 914 35.63 6.15 -30.76
N VAL A 915 35.13 5.65 -31.88
CA VAL A 915 35.55 6.09 -33.23
C VAL A 915 35.10 7.53 -33.48
N ARG A 916 36.03 8.47 -33.56
CA ARG A 916 35.72 9.86 -33.97
C ARG A 916 35.31 9.84 -35.46
N ALA A 917 34.06 10.26 -35.74
CA ALA A 917 33.55 10.45 -37.10
C ALA A 917 34.17 11.68 -37.79
#